data_e8d5196347bce6f78d473e93e91b4fd6
#
_entry.id   e8d5196347bce6f78d473e93e91b4fd6
#
_cell.length_a   1.000
_cell.length_b   1.000
_cell.length_c   1.000
_cell.angle_alpha   90.00
_cell.angle_beta   90.00
_cell.angle_gamma   90.00
#
_symmetry.space_group_name_H-M   'P 1'
#
loop_
_entity.id
_entity.type
_entity.pdbx_description
1 polymer ?
#
loop_
_entity_poly.entity_id
_entity_poly.type
_entity_poly.pdbx_seq_one_letter_code
_entity_poly.pdbx_strand_id
1 'polypeptide(L)'
;MVVRSRGVCAALALWWFSSAAQAGEHDVLALARLWSEVRATHPALAAGTIDWDRALVAALPHLEGEDNQNSLRAAAVTLMAPLHDDALRIGASMPAFVRWPVDGAVLEWLPGDTALLHLHPGMRAAAAPFVLPVRARRVILDLRPIADMSYMSSPAMLQVSLHSVLAQLIVRPLLPPAPRYRFSTGPRPQDGGQWEGVVPGFMQMETQSLLPAPGARCLPLAVIVNDAQPVPAAVLALQRAGRAQIVTEEGVRRSRAGPLQTLWLEDDLPVEFSAGQLAWPDGSAVRWQADQRLPQDRATGQGSAPVMAALALLARKPKRHKPAASPAMYPLRQDDAAYRDMRFPPRAWRMLAAIKLWATMDKYFPARRLMDHSWEEALLACLRRMEDVRDAREYGLALEAMAVQLDDSHVGTGSRALGWNERTHGIGLRLARIDGRVYVAGVTDPVLEGSGLLRAGDEITGIDGEDVSTRLARLAGKMAASTEAGRWRKAMFEMTLFSGGASVRLRLAAADGVQRSVTVQPTSLDNALPLRHALPAVSVDEGVAYVDLDRLQPGEVDAMFATIKDSRAVIFDMRGYPNGTGRALARRLNVRHAASFATSYQQLAMPYEAGHGAQLAYEDRLFPAPGPLYRGKVVMLIDEHTQSQAEHLALAVEAATPVTFVGTPSAGANGDLREVVLPGNVHVWYSGLEVRHADGRELQRVGVQPHILAAPTVAGLRAGRDEVLERARQFLRQDQG
;
A
#
# COMPACT_ATOMS: atom_id res chain seq x y z
N MET A 1 -26.11 23.18 -57.85
CA MET A 1 -26.62 22.94 -56.47
C MET A 1 -25.49 22.25 -55.69
N VAL A 2 -24.67 23.08 -55.05
CA VAL A 2 -23.49 22.67 -54.26
C VAL A 2 -23.87 22.87 -52.80
N VAL A 3 -23.99 21.77 -52.06
CA VAL A 3 -24.17 21.84 -50.59
C VAL A 3 -23.44 20.68 -49.90
N ARG A 4 -22.44 21.07 -49.12
CA ARG A 4 -21.96 20.48 -47.87
C ARG A 4 -21.10 19.20 -47.90
N SER A 5 -19.79 19.44 -47.83
CA SER A 5 -18.77 18.48 -47.34
C SER A 5 -17.92 19.02 -46.18
N ARG A 6 -18.44 19.99 -45.37
CA ARG A 6 -17.66 20.56 -44.25
C ARG A 6 -17.98 19.94 -42.84
N GLY A 7 -19.02 19.09 -42.73
CA GLY A 7 -19.41 18.51 -41.45
C GLY A 7 -18.74 17.17 -41.08
N VAL A 8 -18.28 16.41 -42.09
CA VAL A 8 -17.73 15.06 -41.85
C VAL A 8 -16.25 15.12 -41.41
N CYS A 9 -15.49 16.10 -41.94
CA CYS A 9 -14.07 16.24 -41.56
C CYS A 9 -13.87 16.74 -40.11
N ALA A 10 -14.79 17.57 -39.59
CA ALA A 10 -14.69 18.04 -38.22
C ALA A 10 -15.07 16.95 -37.18
N ALA A 11 -16.04 16.09 -37.51
CA ALA A 11 -16.40 14.96 -36.64
C ALA A 11 -15.33 13.85 -36.65
N LEU A 12 -14.72 13.58 -37.79
CA LEU A 12 -13.59 12.64 -37.88
C LEU A 12 -12.32 13.20 -37.19
N ALA A 13 -12.04 14.48 -37.29
CA ALA A 13 -10.92 15.12 -36.59
C ALA A 13 -11.13 15.09 -35.07
N LEU A 14 -12.32 15.36 -34.55
CA LEU A 14 -12.65 15.27 -33.13
C LEU A 14 -12.59 13.82 -32.61
N TRP A 15 -12.92 12.84 -33.44
CA TRP A 15 -12.80 11.42 -33.10
C TRP A 15 -11.32 10.95 -33.08
N TRP A 16 -10.51 11.42 -34.04
CA TRP A 16 -9.07 11.19 -34.10
C TRP A 16 -8.32 11.85 -32.94
N PHE A 17 -8.65 13.11 -32.61
CA PHE A 17 -8.04 13.78 -31.45
C PHE A 17 -8.46 13.11 -30.11
N SER A 18 -9.66 12.57 -30.01
CA SER A 18 -10.13 11.81 -28.84
C SER A 18 -9.41 10.47 -28.70
N SER A 19 -9.14 9.77 -29.82
CA SER A 19 -8.45 8.48 -29.78
C SER A 19 -6.95 8.60 -29.51
N ALA A 20 -6.28 9.60 -30.09
CA ALA A 20 -4.87 9.85 -29.84
C ALA A 20 -4.60 10.32 -28.39
N ALA A 21 -5.48 11.14 -27.83
CA ALA A 21 -5.38 11.54 -26.43
C ALA A 21 -5.60 10.35 -25.46
N GLN A 22 -6.51 9.43 -25.79
CA GLN A 22 -6.73 8.21 -25.01
C GLN A 22 -5.56 7.24 -25.09
N ALA A 23 -4.92 7.10 -26.23
CA ALA A 23 -3.79 6.21 -26.41
C ALA A 23 -2.56 6.70 -25.60
N GLY A 24 -2.22 8.00 -25.65
CA GLY A 24 -1.12 8.55 -24.84
C GLY A 24 -1.35 8.42 -23.31
N GLU A 25 -2.61 8.45 -22.86
CA GLU A 25 -2.95 8.18 -21.45
C GLU A 25 -2.69 6.71 -21.06
N HIS A 26 -2.94 5.77 -21.96
CA HIS A 26 -2.65 4.35 -21.75
C HIS A 26 -1.15 4.12 -21.60
N ASP A 27 -0.32 4.75 -22.42
CA ASP A 27 1.12 4.63 -22.35
C ASP A 27 1.69 5.17 -21.04
N VAL A 28 1.20 6.33 -20.59
CA VAL A 28 1.59 6.90 -19.28
C VAL A 28 1.18 5.96 -18.14
N LEU A 29 -0.02 5.37 -18.20
CA LEU A 29 -0.47 4.40 -17.19
C LEU A 29 0.38 3.12 -17.21
N ALA A 30 0.72 2.60 -18.38
CA ALA A 30 1.59 1.43 -18.55
C ALA A 30 2.99 1.70 -17.96
N LEU A 31 3.58 2.86 -18.26
CA LEU A 31 4.86 3.28 -17.69
C LEU A 31 4.78 3.49 -16.17
N ALA A 32 3.67 4.06 -15.67
CA ALA A 32 3.43 4.23 -14.24
C ALA A 32 3.34 2.89 -13.50
N ARG A 33 2.68 1.90 -14.08
CA ARG A 33 2.61 0.52 -13.55
C ARG A 33 4.01 -0.11 -13.50
N LEU A 34 4.81 0.03 -14.56
CA LEU A 34 6.19 -0.47 -14.58
C LEU A 34 7.02 0.21 -13.48
N TRP A 35 6.99 1.54 -13.40
CA TRP A 35 7.70 2.29 -12.37
C TRP A 35 7.31 1.87 -10.95
N SER A 36 6.00 1.73 -10.69
CA SER A 36 5.44 1.32 -9.40
C SER A 36 5.89 -0.09 -9.00
N GLU A 37 5.79 -1.05 -9.92
CA GLU A 37 6.13 -2.44 -9.66
C GLU A 37 7.64 -2.59 -9.37
N VAL A 38 8.47 -2.02 -10.22
CA VAL A 38 9.93 -2.05 -10.05
C VAL A 38 10.36 -1.33 -8.77
N ARG A 39 9.75 -0.18 -8.45
CA ARG A 39 10.00 0.54 -7.20
C ARG A 39 9.76 -0.33 -5.96
N ALA A 40 8.72 -1.12 -6.00
CA ALA A 40 8.32 -1.98 -4.87
C ALA A 40 9.19 -3.23 -4.74
N THR A 41 9.58 -3.84 -5.87
CA THR A 41 10.07 -5.22 -5.91
C THR A 41 11.53 -5.37 -6.29
N HIS A 42 12.09 -4.47 -7.14
CA HIS A 42 13.41 -4.67 -7.69
C HIS A 42 14.52 -4.57 -6.63
N PRO A 43 15.40 -5.57 -6.51
CA PRO A 43 16.39 -5.63 -5.42
C PRO A 43 17.44 -4.51 -5.47
N ALA A 44 17.80 -3.97 -6.65
CA ALA A 44 18.77 -2.88 -6.76
C ALA A 44 18.30 -1.58 -6.09
N LEU A 45 16.99 -1.37 -5.96
CA LEU A 45 16.43 -0.18 -5.31
C LEU A 45 16.44 -0.27 -3.77
N ALA A 46 16.79 -1.42 -3.20
CA ALA A 46 16.85 -1.58 -1.74
C ALA A 46 17.93 -0.70 -1.08
N ALA A 47 19.02 -0.41 -1.79
CA ALA A 47 20.13 0.39 -1.27
C ALA A 47 19.85 1.90 -1.23
N GLY A 48 18.79 2.38 -1.90
CA GLY A 48 18.48 3.82 -2.01
C GLY A 48 19.54 4.66 -2.73
N THR A 49 20.40 4.03 -3.53
CA THR A 49 21.47 4.71 -4.29
C THR A 49 21.05 5.16 -5.68
N ILE A 50 19.92 4.65 -6.17
CA ILE A 50 19.35 4.97 -7.49
C ILE A 50 18.19 5.95 -7.28
N ASP A 51 18.30 7.13 -7.92
CA ASP A 51 17.20 8.10 -7.96
C ASP A 51 16.13 7.62 -8.96
N TRP A 52 15.21 6.80 -8.44
CA TRP A 52 14.17 6.17 -9.24
C TRP A 52 13.07 7.16 -9.69
N ASP A 53 12.86 8.23 -8.92
CA ASP A 53 11.95 9.32 -9.28
C ASP A 53 12.49 10.07 -10.52
N ARG A 54 13.77 10.38 -10.51
CA ARG A 54 14.45 11.02 -11.68
C ARG A 54 14.45 10.10 -12.90
N ALA A 55 14.53 8.78 -12.72
CA ALA A 55 14.45 7.84 -13.85
C ALA A 55 13.09 7.95 -14.57
N LEU A 56 11.98 8.06 -13.83
CA LEU A 56 10.66 8.29 -14.44
C LEU A 56 10.57 9.66 -15.12
N VAL A 57 11.06 10.72 -14.44
CA VAL A 57 11.10 12.08 -15.03
C VAL A 57 11.86 12.12 -16.35
N ALA A 58 12.95 11.35 -16.48
CA ALA A 58 13.71 11.25 -17.73
C ALA A 58 13.00 10.42 -18.81
N ALA A 59 12.13 9.49 -18.41
CA ALA A 59 11.41 8.62 -19.34
C ALA A 59 10.15 9.27 -19.93
N LEU A 60 9.44 10.08 -19.15
CA LEU A 60 8.15 10.70 -19.55
C LEU A 60 8.21 11.49 -20.87
N PRO A 61 9.27 12.26 -21.20
CA PRO A 61 9.34 12.99 -22.48
C PRO A 61 9.28 12.12 -23.73
N HIS A 62 9.61 10.82 -23.64
CA HIS A 62 9.48 9.92 -24.79
C HIS A 62 8.02 9.66 -25.17
N LEU A 63 7.07 9.91 -24.27
CA LEU A 63 5.64 9.78 -24.50
C LEU A 63 5.00 11.09 -25.02
N GLU A 64 5.79 12.16 -25.21
CA GLU A 64 5.35 13.42 -25.79
C GLU A 64 5.53 13.35 -27.33
N GLY A 65 4.46 13.24 -28.08
CA GLY A 65 4.54 13.21 -29.55
C GLY A 65 3.56 12.26 -30.19
N GLU A 66 3.93 11.71 -31.34
CA GLU A 66 3.11 10.70 -32.01
C GLU A 66 3.09 9.42 -31.17
N ASP A 67 1.91 9.01 -30.83
CA ASP A 67 1.62 7.80 -30.07
C ASP A 67 1.98 6.58 -30.92
N ASN A 68 3.00 5.87 -30.47
CA ASN A 68 3.37 4.60 -31.08
C ASN A 68 4.16 3.73 -30.08
N GLN A 69 4.12 2.44 -30.31
CA GLN A 69 4.80 1.41 -29.51
C GLN A 69 6.33 1.67 -29.35
N ASN A 70 6.95 2.38 -30.27
CA ASN A 70 8.35 2.76 -30.17
C ASN A 70 8.56 3.81 -29.07
N SER A 71 7.61 4.72 -28.84
CA SER A 71 7.63 5.74 -27.79
C SER A 71 7.58 5.09 -26.42
N LEU A 72 6.63 4.19 -26.17
CA LEU A 72 6.52 3.45 -24.92
C LEU A 72 7.74 2.55 -24.68
N ARG A 73 8.24 1.88 -25.72
CA ARG A 73 9.48 1.10 -25.62
C ARG A 73 10.69 1.97 -25.26
N ALA A 74 10.84 3.13 -25.88
CA ALA A 74 11.93 4.08 -25.58
C ALA A 74 11.83 4.62 -24.15
N ALA A 75 10.62 4.94 -23.70
CA ALA A 75 10.34 5.32 -22.31
C ALA A 75 10.73 4.21 -21.33
N ALA A 76 10.32 2.97 -21.59
CA ALA A 76 10.67 1.82 -20.74
C ALA A 76 12.19 1.56 -20.70
N VAL A 77 12.90 1.67 -21.85
CA VAL A 77 14.37 1.55 -21.89
C VAL A 77 15.02 2.64 -21.03
N THR A 78 14.59 3.90 -21.18
CA THR A 78 15.12 5.02 -20.41
C THR A 78 14.86 4.86 -18.92
N LEU A 79 13.64 4.47 -18.54
CA LEU A 79 13.25 4.22 -17.16
C LEU A 79 14.13 3.14 -16.50
N MET A 80 14.33 2.01 -17.18
CA MET A 80 15.01 0.85 -16.62
C MET A 80 16.54 0.95 -16.63
N ALA A 81 17.11 1.83 -17.43
CA ALA A 81 18.56 1.95 -17.63
C ALA A 81 19.38 2.13 -16.32
N PRO A 82 18.97 2.95 -15.34
CA PRO A 82 19.74 3.16 -14.11
C PRO A 82 19.87 1.91 -13.21
N LEU A 83 19.03 0.89 -13.42
CA LEU A 83 19.08 -0.35 -12.62
C LEU A 83 20.30 -1.21 -12.96
N HIS A 84 20.88 -1.03 -14.15
CA HIS A 84 21.94 -1.90 -14.67
C HIS A 84 21.62 -3.40 -14.49
N ASP A 85 20.34 -3.74 -14.69
CA ASP A 85 19.85 -5.11 -14.53
C ASP A 85 20.23 -5.97 -15.72
N ASP A 86 21.16 -6.86 -15.52
CA ASP A 86 21.60 -7.78 -16.57
C ASP A 86 20.48 -8.74 -17.05
N ALA A 87 19.40 -8.90 -16.27
CA ALA A 87 18.26 -9.73 -16.66
C ALA A 87 17.22 -8.98 -17.51
N LEU A 88 17.34 -7.65 -17.60
CA LEU A 88 16.36 -6.80 -18.29
C LEU A 88 16.19 -7.19 -19.77
N ARG A 89 14.93 -7.38 -20.15
CA ARG A 89 14.49 -7.49 -21.54
C ARG A 89 13.25 -6.61 -21.76
N ILE A 90 13.22 -5.90 -22.88
CA ILE A 90 12.10 -5.05 -23.27
C ILE A 90 11.66 -5.43 -24.69
N GLY A 91 10.42 -5.86 -24.81
CA GLY A 91 9.81 -6.36 -26.04
C GLY A 91 10.02 -7.84 -26.28
N ALA A 92 9.19 -8.39 -27.14
CA ALA A 92 9.21 -9.80 -27.51
C ALA A 92 10.47 -10.16 -28.31
N SER A 93 11.57 -10.44 -27.65
CA SER A 93 12.58 -11.29 -28.26
C SER A 93 12.13 -12.73 -28.03
N MET A 94 11.71 -13.41 -29.08
CA MET A 94 11.42 -14.84 -28.98
C MET A 94 12.62 -15.54 -28.35
N PRO A 95 12.40 -16.37 -27.29
CA PRO A 95 13.48 -17.17 -26.73
C PRO A 95 14.17 -17.98 -27.84
N ALA A 96 15.47 -18.18 -27.71
CA ALA A 96 16.20 -19.03 -28.64
C ALA A 96 15.81 -20.50 -28.40
N PHE A 97 14.71 -20.92 -28.97
CA PHE A 97 14.31 -22.34 -28.94
C PHE A 97 15.24 -23.17 -29.81
N VAL A 98 15.57 -24.37 -29.31
CA VAL A 98 16.32 -25.36 -30.08
C VAL A 98 15.37 -26.25 -30.89
N ARG A 99 15.89 -26.89 -31.92
CA ARG A 99 15.13 -27.90 -32.68
C ARG A 99 15.06 -29.18 -31.86
N TRP A 100 13.92 -29.89 -31.95
CA TRP A 100 13.79 -31.21 -31.37
C TRP A 100 14.83 -32.16 -31.99
N PRO A 101 15.45 -33.09 -31.21
CA PRO A 101 16.28 -34.15 -31.78
C PRO A 101 15.53 -34.91 -32.87
N VAL A 102 16.22 -35.29 -33.92
CA VAL A 102 15.64 -35.89 -35.16
C VAL A 102 14.76 -37.11 -34.89
N ASP A 103 15.07 -37.86 -33.85
CA ASP A 103 14.35 -39.07 -33.42
C ASP A 103 13.42 -38.85 -32.22
N GLY A 104 13.33 -37.62 -31.72
CA GLY A 104 12.53 -37.27 -30.53
C GLY A 104 12.99 -37.91 -29.22
N ALA A 105 14.17 -38.50 -29.21
CA ALA A 105 14.66 -39.26 -28.06
C ALA A 105 15.04 -38.33 -26.87
N VAL A 106 14.60 -38.70 -25.67
CA VAL A 106 14.99 -38.04 -24.42
C VAL A 106 16.42 -38.35 -24.05
N LEU A 107 16.93 -39.52 -24.43
CA LEU A 107 18.29 -40.01 -24.18
C LEU A 107 18.96 -40.35 -25.49
N GLU A 108 20.13 -39.75 -25.73
CA GLU A 108 21.00 -40.02 -26.82
C GLU A 108 22.38 -40.51 -26.26
N TRP A 109 23.00 -41.46 -26.94
CA TRP A 109 24.32 -41.98 -26.55
C TRP A 109 25.43 -41.35 -27.35
N LEU A 110 26.40 -40.74 -26.65
CA LEU A 110 27.58 -40.12 -27.22
C LEU A 110 28.84 -40.98 -26.91
N PRO A 111 29.98 -40.71 -27.57
CA PRO A 111 31.23 -41.42 -27.34
C PRO A 111 31.62 -41.48 -25.86
N GLY A 112 32.24 -42.64 -25.44
CA GLY A 112 32.71 -42.86 -24.07
C GLY A 112 31.60 -43.04 -23.05
N ASP A 113 30.53 -43.74 -23.43
CA ASP A 113 29.36 -44.00 -22.59
C ASP A 113 28.78 -42.75 -21.95
N THR A 114 28.70 -41.66 -22.72
CA THR A 114 28.14 -40.41 -22.28
C THR A 114 26.66 -40.38 -22.62
N ALA A 115 25.80 -40.22 -21.61
CA ALA A 115 24.37 -40.05 -21.75
C ALA A 115 24.07 -38.54 -21.97
N LEU A 116 23.54 -38.18 -23.13
CA LEU A 116 22.97 -36.87 -23.39
C LEU A 116 21.46 -36.94 -23.13
N LEU A 117 20.99 -36.13 -22.17
CA LEU A 117 19.57 -36.03 -21.79
C LEU A 117 19.02 -34.69 -22.21
N HIS A 118 17.98 -34.72 -23.00
CA HIS A 118 17.20 -33.54 -23.39
C HIS A 118 16.06 -33.36 -22.40
N LEU A 119 16.21 -32.45 -21.43
CA LEU A 119 15.20 -32.15 -20.45
C LEU A 119 14.52 -30.83 -20.80
N HIS A 120 13.24 -30.88 -21.08
CA HIS A 120 12.44 -29.70 -21.39
C HIS A 120 11.11 -29.73 -20.61
N PRO A 121 10.47 -28.58 -20.40
CA PRO A 121 9.25 -28.48 -19.59
C PRO A 121 8.06 -29.28 -20.12
N GLY A 122 8.00 -29.55 -21.43
CA GLY A 122 6.94 -30.34 -22.06
C GLY A 122 7.10 -31.85 -21.95
N MET A 123 8.18 -32.34 -21.33
CA MET A 123 8.27 -33.76 -21.00
C MET A 123 7.13 -34.11 -20.03
N ARG A 124 6.14 -34.85 -20.49
CA ARG A 124 5.24 -35.51 -19.55
C ARG A 124 6.12 -36.30 -18.58
N ALA A 125 5.91 -36.09 -17.27
CA ALA A 125 6.36 -37.06 -16.31
C ALA A 125 5.80 -38.40 -16.80
N ALA A 126 6.66 -39.22 -17.41
CA ALA A 126 6.29 -40.58 -17.74
C ALA A 126 5.75 -41.21 -16.46
N ALA A 127 4.80 -42.10 -16.54
CA ALA A 127 4.19 -42.77 -15.39
C ALA A 127 5.23 -43.44 -14.48
N ALA A 128 6.49 -43.52 -14.92
CA ALA A 128 7.64 -43.92 -14.13
C ALA A 128 8.74 -42.83 -14.19
N PRO A 129 9.44 -42.54 -13.06
CA PRO A 129 10.57 -41.61 -13.05
C PRO A 129 11.68 -42.12 -13.98
N PHE A 130 12.31 -41.19 -14.72
CA PHE A 130 13.46 -41.55 -15.57
C PHE A 130 14.58 -42.17 -14.74
N VAL A 131 15.05 -43.37 -15.12
CA VAL A 131 16.16 -44.05 -14.49
C VAL A 131 17.39 -43.95 -15.40
N LEU A 132 18.48 -43.38 -14.86
CA LEU A 132 19.73 -43.24 -15.58
C LEU A 132 20.35 -44.61 -15.82
N PRO A 133 20.58 -45.08 -17.08
CA PRO A 133 21.09 -46.38 -17.39
C PRO A 133 22.45 -46.68 -16.72
N VAL A 134 22.66 -47.89 -16.27
CA VAL A 134 23.91 -48.31 -15.60
C VAL A 134 25.13 -48.13 -16.49
N ARG A 135 24.98 -48.24 -17.81
CA ARG A 135 26.03 -47.98 -18.80
C ARG A 135 26.61 -46.56 -18.73
N ALA A 136 25.83 -45.56 -18.32
CA ALA A 136 26.28 -44.16 -18.31
C ALA A 136 27.52 -43.96 -17.43
N ARG A 137 28.59 -43.42 -17.99
CA ARG A 137 29.85 -43.03 -17.33
C ARG A 137 29.96 -41.52 -17.15
N ARG A 138 29.29 -40.74 -17.99
CA ARG A 138 29.25 -39.28 -18.02
C ARG A 138 27.84 -38.83 -18.40
N VAL A 139 27.43 -37.62 -18.00
CA VAL A 139 26.10 -37.11 -18.29
C VAL A 139 26.21 -35.69 -18.82
N ILE A 140 25.45 -35.41 -19.88
CA ILE A 140 25.16 -34.06 -20.38
C ILE A 140 23.66 -33.83 -20.23
N LEU A 141 23.27 -32.74 -19.60
CA LEU A 141 21.88 -32.27 -19.53
C LEU A 141 21.72 -31.11 -20.45
N ASP A 142 20.93 -31.22 -21.51
CA ASP A 142 20.53 -30.12 -22.36
C ASP A 142 19.18 -29.59 -21.85
N LEU A 143 19.22 -28.39 -21.22
CA LEU A 143 18.06 -27.73 -20.62
C LEU A 143 17.47 -26.65 -21.52
N ARG A 144 17.96 -26.51 -22.75
CA ARG A 144 17.46 -25.52 -23.69
C ARG A 144 16.04 -25.87 -24.13
N PRO A 145 15.07 -24.91 -24.11
CA PRO A 145 13.68 -25.21 -24.43
C PRO A 145 13.49 -25.47 -25.93
N ILE A 146 12.46 -26.25 -26.28
CA ILE A 146 12.13 -26.67 -27.64
C ILE A 146 10.95 -25.85 -28.17
N ALA A 147 11.02 -25.35 -29.41
CA ALA A 147 10.08 -24.41 -30.00
C ALA A 147 8.60 -24.87 -29.96
N ASP A 148 8.37 -26.15 -30.30
CA ASP A 148 7.00 -26.66 -30.48
C ASP A 148 6.25 -26.91 -29.14
N MET A 149 6.95 -26.79 -28.02
CA MET A 149 6.43 -27.07 -26.68
C MET A 149 6.32 -25.85 -25.77
N SER A 150 6.61 -24.68 -26.31
CA SER A 150 6.75 -23.45 -25.50
C SER A 150 5.50 -23.07 -24.67
N TYR A 151 4.31 -23.24 -25.21
CA TYR A 151 3.04 -22.92 -24.53
C TYR A 151 2.57 -23.98 -23.54
N MET A 152 3.11 -25.21 -23.64
CA MET A 152 2.80 -26.33 -22.73
C MET A 152 3.80 -26.42 -21.57
N SER A 153 4.81 -25.58 -21.56
CA SER A 153 5.93 -25.69 -20.63
C SER A 153 5.65 -25.03 -19.29
N SER A 154 5.51 -25.86 -18.24
CA SER A 154 5.53 -25.37 -16.86
C SER A 154 6.95 -25.43 -16.30
N PRO A 155 7.52 -24.31 -15.83
CA PRO A 155 8.82 -24.31 -15.13
C PRO A 155 8.86 -25.31 -13.96
N ALA A 156 7.75 -25.54 -13.29
CA ALA A 156 7.64 -26.52 -12.20
C ALA A 156 7.85 -27.96 -12.69
N MET A 157 7.35 -28.31 -13.88
CA MET A 157 7.54 -29.68 -14.45
C MET A 157 9.01 -29.92 -14.84
N LEU A 158 9.68 -28.92 -15.41
CA LEU A 158 11.12 -29.02 -15.66
C LEU A 158 11.89 -29.23 -14.35
N GLN A 159 11.54 -28.51 -13.30
CA GLN A 159 12.19 -28.62 -12.00
C GLN A 159 12.02 -30.02 -11.39
N VAL A 160 10.83 -30.61 -11.48
CA VAL A 160 10.56 -31.98 -11.01
C VAL A 160 11.39 -33.00 -11.79
N SER A 161 11.42 -32.92 -13.12
CA SER A 161 12.20 -33.83 -13.98
C SER A 161 13.70 -33.67 -13.73
N LEU A 162 14.18 -32.44 -13.62
CA LEU A 162 15.57 -32.14 -13.30
C LEU A 162 15.99 -32.69 -11.93
N HIS A 163 15.18 -32.48 -10.90
CA HIS A 163 15.43 -33.00 -9.55
C HIS A 163 15.53 -34.53 -9.56
N SER A 164 14.63 -35.21 -10.27
CA SER A 164 14.66 -36.67 -10.40
C SER A 164 15.98 -37.19 -11.00
N VAL A 165 16.48 -36.52 -12.06
CA VAL A 165 17.75 -36.87 -12.69
C VAL A 165 18.92 -36.52 -11.79
N LEU A 166 18.97 -35.33 -11.21
CA LEU A 166 20.06 -34.88 -10.34
C LEU A 166 20.16 -35.69 -9.07
N ALA A 167 19.07 -36.17 -8.51
CA ALA A 167 19.06 -37.08 -7.35
C ALA A 167 19.84 -38.37 -7.60
N GLN A 168 19.91 -38.86 -8.84
CA GLN A 168 20.69 -40.05 -9.24
C GLN A 168 22.17 -39.75 -9.43
N LEU A 169 22.58 -38.48 -9.49
CA LEU A 169 23.94 -38.03 -9.73
C LEU A 169 24.64 -37.48 -8.47
N ILE A 170 23.97 -37.45 -7.34
CA ILE A 170 24.51 -36.98 -6.05
C ILE A 170 24.52 -38.14 -5.05
N VAL A 171 25.55 -38.22 -4.24
CA VAL A 171 25.70 -39.26 -3.20
C VAL A 171 25.60 -38.69 -1.77
N ARG A 172 25.39 -37.40 -1.65
CA ARG A 172 25.15 -36.68 -0.39
C ARG A 172 24.09 -35.63 -0.64
N PRO A 173 23.27 -35.27 0.38
CA PRO A 173 22.31 -34.16 0.27
C PRO A 173 22.98 -32.91 -0.24
N LEU A 174 22.26 -32.18 -1.12
CA LEU A 174 22.66 -30.93 -1.71
C LEU A 174 21.62 -29.87 -1.32
N LEU A 175 22.07 -28.72 -0.79
CA LEU A 175 21.24 -27.62 -0.45
C LEU A 175 21.42 -26.50 -1.51
N PRO A 176 20.47 -26.31 -2.43
CA PRO A 176 20.53 -25.26 -3.43
C PRO A 176 20.38 -23.87 -2.81
N PRO A 177 20.77 -22.78 -3.50
CA PRO A 177 20.43 -21.44 -3.09
C PRO A 177 18.93 -21.21 -3.22
N ALA A 178 18.39 -20.34 -2.35
CA ALA A 178 16.99 -20.01 -2.29
C ALA A 178 16.70 -18.63 -2.91
N PRO A 179 15.51 -18.41 -3.49
CA PRO A 179 15.03 -17.10 -3.84
C PRO A 179 14.95 -16.19 -2.61
N ARG A 180 15.39 -14.96 -2.79
CA ARG A 180 15.31 -13.89 -1.80
C ARG A 180 14.64 -12.68 -2.44
N TYR A 181 13.48 -12.32 -1.92
CA TYR A 181 12.64 -11.24 -2.44
C TYR A 181 12.69 -10.03 -1.52
N ARG A 182 12.71 -8.85 -2.12
CA ARG A 182 12.51 -7.60 -1.40
C ARG A 182 11.03 -7.45 -1.06
N PHE A 183 10.74 -6.91 0.13
CA PHE A 183 9.40 -6.48 0.51
C PHE A 183 9.43 -5.10 1.17
N SER A 184 8.27 -4.44 1.18
CA SER A 184 8.08 -3.14 1.80
C SER A 184 6.64 -2.94 2.25
N THR A 185 6.46 -2.17 3.32
CA THR A 185 5.16 -1.73 3.83
C THR A 185 4.91 -0.24 3.56
N GLY A 186 5.75 0.41 2.79
CA GLY A 186 5.61 1.80 2.37
C GLY A 186 6.93 2.57 2.34
N PRO A 187 6.95 3.74 1.74
CA PRO A 187 8.11 4.63 1.77
C PRO A 187 8.23 5.34 3.13
N ARG A 188 9.46 5.71 3.48
CA ARG A 188 9.78 6.58 4.63
C ARG A 188 10.05 8.00 4.11
N PRO A 189 9.31 9.01 4.55
CA PRO A 189 9.61 10.40 4.22
C PRO A 189 10.95 10.83 4.81
N GLN A 190 11.78 11.56 4.04
CA GLN A 190 13.07 12.06 4.50
C GLN A 190 12.98 13.30 5.39
N ASP A 191 11.88 14.03 5.33
CA ASP A 191 11.65 15.29 6.01
C ASP A 191 10.95 15.18 7.36
N GLY A 192 10.98 13.99 7.95
CA GLY A 192 10.49 13.75 9.30
C GLY A 192 9.00 13.47 9.42
N GLY A 193 8.33 13.15 8.29
CA GLY A 193 6.95 12.68 8.30
C GLY A 193 6.77 11.35 9.04
N GLN A 194 5.53 10.94 9.23
CA GLN A 194 5.20 9.71 9.95
C GLN A 194 5.65 8.47 9.17
N TRP A 195 6.46 7.64 9.81
CA TRP A 195 7.04 6.44 9.21
C TRP A 195 7.01 5.22 10.14
N GLU A 196 6.34 5.33 11.29
CA GLU A 196 6.18 4.22 12.24
C GLU A 196 5.54 3.01 11.53
N GLY A 197 6.04 1.81 11.86
CA GLY A 197 5.58 0.57 11.25
C GLY A 197 5.95 0.40 9.76
N VAL A 198 6.73 1.31 9.13
CA VAL A 198 7.28 1.07 7.80
C VAL A 198 8.45 0.11 7.91
N VAL A 199 8.28 -1.08 7.35
CA VAL A 199 9.24 -2.18 7.44
C VAL A 199 9.67 -2.58 6.03
N PRO A 200 10.85 -2.14 5.56
CA PRO A 200 11.49 -2.75 4.40
C PRO A 200 12.27 -3.99 4.84
N GLY A 201 12.37 -4.97 3.97
CA GLY A 201 13.11 -6.18 4.27
C GLY A 201 13.38 -7.05 3.07
N PHE A 202 14.01 -8.18 3.36
CA PHE A 202 14.13 -9.28 2.42
C PHE A 202 13.57 -10.54 3.07
N MET A 203 12.75 -11.25 2.32
CA MET A 203 12.25 -12.57 2.67
C MET A 203 13.03 -13.60 1.85
N GLN A 204 13.72 -14.51 2.50
CA GLN A 204 14.37 -15.65 1.85
C GLN A 204 13.43 -16.84 1.92
N MET A 205 13.13 -17.41 0.76
CA MET A 205 12.30 -18.61 0.68
C MET A 205 13.07 -19.82 1.22
N GLU A 206 12.33 -20.75 1.77
CA GLU A 206 12.91 -22.02 2.19
C GLU A 206 13.25 -22.88 0.96
N THR A 207 14.40 -23.53 0.99
CA THR A 207 14.83 -24.42 -0.08
C THR A 207 14.75 -25.86 0.38
N GLN A 208 14.14 -26.71 -0.44
CA GLN A 208 14.17 -28.13 -0.21
C GLN A 208 15.55 -28.71 -0.57
N SER A 209 16.10 -29.50 0.33
CA SER A 209 17.32 -30.26 0.05
C SER A 209 17.07 -31.30 -1.05
N LEU A 210 17.96 -31.32 -2.05
CA LEU A 210 17.99 -32.41 -3.00
C LEU A 210 18.63 -33.63 -2.35
N LEU A 211 17.88 -34.71 -2.17
CA LEU A 211 18.35 -35.96 -1.56
C LEU A 211 18.82 -36.93 -2.62
N PRO A 212 19.84 -37.74 -2.32
CA PRO A 212 20.28 -38.82 -3.21
C PRO A 212 19.19 -39.87 -3.44
N ALA A 213 19.01 -40.28 -4.69
CA ALA A 213 18.18 -41.45 -5.00
C ALA A 213 18.87 -42.77 -4.61
N PRO A 214 18.12 -43.86 -4.35
CA PRO A 214 18.68 -45.18 -4.18
C PRO A 214 19.58 -45.58 -5.37
N GLY A 215 20.80 -46.03 -5.11
CA GLY A 215 21.75 -46.40 -6.17
C GLY A 215 22.39 -45.22 -6.91
N ALA A 216 22.31 -44.03 -6.37
CA ALA A 216 22.90 -42.83 -6.96
C ALA A 216 24.40 -42.96 -7.20
N ARG A 217 24.87 -42.40 -8.31
CA ARG A 217 26.28 -42.50 -8.76
C ARG A 217 26.87 -41.11 -8.98
N CYS A 218 28.07 -40.90 -8.53
CA CYS A 218 28.83 -39.69 -8.73
C CYS A 218 29.47 -39.63 -10.12
N LEU A 219 28.72 -39.23 -11.13
CA LEU A 219 29.20 -39.13 -12.51
C LEU A 219 29.60 -37.69 -12.88
N PRO A 220 30.61 -37.49 -13.79
CA PRO A 220 30.89 -36.18 -14.38
C PRO A 220 29.68 -35.67 -15.09
N LEU A 221 29.35 -34.38 -14.85
CA LEU A 221 28.13 -33.72 -15.33
C LEU A 221 28.48 -32.41 -16.05
N ALA A 222 27.97 -32.24 -17.25
CA ALA A 222 27.89 -30.94 -17.94
C ALA A 222 26.45 -30.58 -18.19
N VAL A 223 26.12 -29.28 -18.10
CA VAL A 223 24.78 -28.76 -18.28
C VAL A 223 24.82 -27.69 -19.34
N ILE A 224 23.95 -27.78 -20.35
CA ILE A 224 23.80 -26.82 -21.43
C ILE A 224 22.56 -25.96 -21.13
N VAL A 225 22.74 -24.67 -21.10
CA VAL A 225 21.68 -23.67 -20.90
C VAL A 225 21.75 -22.58 -21.97
N ASN A 226 20.64 -21.94 -22.21
CA ASN A 226 20.60 -20.73 -23.07
C ASN A 226 19.86 -19.60 -22.35
N ASP A 227 19.57 -18.53 -23.10
CA ASP A 227 18.96 -17.31 -22.60
C ASP A 227 17.42 -17.40 -22.40
N ALA A 228 16.81 -18.56 -22.69
CA ALA A 228 15.36 -18.71 -22.64
C ALA A 228 14.81 -18.92 -21.23
N GLN A 229 15.64 -19.31 -20.27
CA GLN A 229 15.22 -19.56 -18.88
C GLN A 229 16.37 -19.35 -17.88
N PRO A 230 16.05 -19.04 -16.60
CA PRO A 230 17.05 -18.95 -15.55
C PRO A 230 17.82 -20.27 -15.34
N VAL A 231 19.08 -20.16 -14.95
CA VAL A 231 19.89 -21.35 -14.58
C VAL A 231 19.32 -21.96 -13.29
N PRO A 232 18.96 -23.24 -13.28
CA PRO A 232 18.35 -23.86 -12.09
C PRO A 232 19.24 -23.83 -10.85
N ALA A 233 18.67 -23.53 -9.70
CA ALA A 233 19.40 -23.41 -8.43
C ALA A 233 20.20 -24.67 -8.05
N ALA A 234 19.67 -25.86 -8.32
CA ALA A 234 20.34 -27.12 -8.09
C ALA A 234 21.61 -27.31 -8.96
N VAL A 235 21.58 -26.80 -10.21
CA VAL A 235 22.75 -26.82 -11.10
C VAL A 235 23.83 -25.87 -10.57
N LEU A 236 23.47 -24.71 -10.07
CA LEU A 236 24.41 -23.78 -9.44
C LEU A 236 25.06 -24.37 -8.19
N ALA A 237 24.31 -25.11 -7.40
CA ALA A 237 24.84 -25.80 -6.22
C ALA A 237 25.85 -26.88 -6.60
N LEU A 238 25.58 -27.63 -7.67
CA LEU A 238 26.54 -28.65 -8.20
C LEU A 238 27.77 -27.98 -8.79
N GLN A 239 27.65 -26.85 -9.49
CA GLN A 239 28.81 -26.11 -9.99
C GLN A 239 29.66 -25.58 -8.83
N ARG A 240 29.10 -24.98 -7.81
CA ARG A 240 29.81 -24.52 -6.60
C ARG A 240 30.58 -25.68 -5.92
N ALA A 241 29.95 -26.84 -5.87
CA ALA A 241 30.57 -28.05 -5.31
C ALA A 241 31.65 -28.66 -6.21
N GLY A 242 31.88 -28.14 -7.41
CA GLY A 242 32.80 -28.73 -8.39
C GLY A 242 32.30 -30.07 -8.94
N ARG A 243 30.98 -30.21 -9.09
CA ARG A 243 30.30 -31.44 -9.52
C ARG A 243 29.61 -31.30 -10.89
N ALA A 244 29.39 -30.09 -11.34
CA ALA A 244 28.86 -29.79 -12.66
C ALA A 244 29.66 -28.68 -13.34
N GLN A 245 29.67 -28.71 -14.67
CA GLN A 245 30.21 -27.67 -15.54
C GLN A 245 29.08 -27.11 -16.41
N ILE A 246 29.05 -25.79 -16.66
CA ILE A 246 27.98 -25.14 -17.37
C ILE A 246 28.49 -24.61 -18.72
N VAL A 247 27.85 -25.08 -19.81
CA VAL A 247 27.98 -24.50 -21.16
C VAL A 247 26.80 -23.58 -21.41
N THR A 248 27.07 -22.39 -21.91
CA THR A 248 26.02 -21.44 -22.25
C THR A 248 26.30 -20.75 -23.58
N GLU A 249 25.28 -20.17 -24.18
CA GLU A 249 25.41 -19.34 -25.36
C GLU A 249 25.92 -17.94 -25.01
N GLU A 250 26.51 -17.24 -25.98
CA GLU A 250 26.84 -15.83 -25.86
C GLU A 250 25.55 -15.02 -25.67
N GLY A 251 25.60 -14.01 -24.79
CA GLY A 251 24.42 -13.21 -24.46
C GLY A 251 23.67 -13.65 -23.20
N VAL A 252 23.87 -14.89 -22.72
CA VAL A 252 23.31 -15.30 -21.41
C VAL A 252 24.00 -14.53 -20.29
N ARG A 253 23.21 -13.69 -19.63
CA ARG A 253 23.68 -12.76 -18.61
C ARG A 253 23.79 -13.44 -17.24
N ARG A 254 24.75 -12.99 -16.41
CA ARG A 254 25.06 -13.61 -15.10
C ARG A 254 23.90 -13.62 -14.12
N SER A 255 23.05 -12.59 -14.17
CA SER A 255 21.93 -12.41 -13.25
C SER A 255 20.73 -13.31 -13.54
N ARG A 256 20.65 -13.97 -14.70
CA ARG A 256 19.53 -14.86 -15.04
C ARG A 256 19.45 -16.15 -14.22
N ALA A 257 20.12 -16.21 -13.11
CA ALA A 257 19.95 -17.28 -12.13
C ALA A 257 18.86 -16.98 -11.09
N GLY A 258 18.42 -15.71 -10.97
CA GLY A 258 17.44 -15.30 -9.97
C GLY A 258 15.98 -15.34 -10.47
N PRO A 259 15.04 -15.08 -9.57
CA PRO A 259 13.63 -14.90 -9.93
C PRO A 259 13.46 -13.72 -10.89
N LEU A 260 12.65 -13.90 -11.90
CA LEU A 260 12.30 -12.88 -12.89
C LEU A 260 10.81 -12.57 -12.80
N GLN A 261 10.45 -11.35 -13.13
CA GLN A 261 9.07 -10.91 -13.28
C GLN A 261 8.90 -10.34 -14.67
N THR A 262 7.77 -10.64 -15.32
CA THR A 262 7.39 -10.05 -16.60
C THR A 262 6.14 -9.19 -16.39
N LEU A 263 6.24 -7.94 -16.79
CA LEU A 263 5.11 -7.02 -16.88
C LEU A 263 4.83 -6.73 -18.35
N TRP A 264 3.58 -6.91 -18.76
CA TRP A 264 3.12 -6.55 -20.10
C TRP A 264 2.64 -5.10 -20.08
N LEU A 265 3.32 -4.23 -20.82
CA LEU A 265 2.92 -2.82 -20.95
C LEU A 265 1.80 -2.68 -21.98
N GLU A 266 1.89 -3.47 -23.05
CA GLU A 266 0.88 -3.72 -24.07
C GLU A 266 0.91 -5.19 -24.44
N ASP A 267 -0.02 -5.67 -25.26
CA ASP A 267 -0.15 -7.09 -25.62
C ASP A 267 1.12 -7.72 -26.19
N ASP A 268 2.00 -6.92 -26.78
CA ASP A 268 3.25 -7.35 -27.42
C ASP A 268 4.52 -6.69 -26.86
N LEU A 269 4.41 -5.88 -25.80
CA LEU A 269 5.55 -5.21 -25.14
C LEU A 269 5.80 -5.72 -23.73
N PRO A 270 6.31 -6.95 -23.56
CA PRO A 270 6.73 -7.45 -22.25
C PRO A 270 8.02 -6.76 -21.80
N VAL A 271 8.09 -6.46 -20.50
CA VAL A 271 9.29 -6.04 -19.79
C VAL A 271 9.61 -7.10 -18.74
N GLU A 272 10.69 -7.82 -18.96
CA GLU A 272 11.21 -8.83 -18.01
C GLU A 272 12.37 -8.24 -17.23
N PHE A 273 12.36 -8.37 -15.91
CA PHE A 273 13.39 -7.83 -15.01
C PHE A 273 13.56 -8.70 -13.76
N SER A 274 14.63 -8.44 -12.99
CA SER A 274 14.91 -9.16 -11.74
C SER A 274 13.88 -8.85 -10.67
N ALA A 275 13.11 -9.84 -10.24
CA ALA A 275 12.16 -9.75 -9.12
C ALA A 275 12.80 -10.06 -7.77
N GLY A 276 13.98 -10.67 -7.76
CA GLY A 276 14.68 -11.08 -6.55
C GLY A 276 16.11 -11.55 -6.86
N GLN A 277 16.74 -12.11 -5.86
CA GLN A 277 18.09 -12.65 -5.96
C GLN A 277 18.13 -14.08 -5.42
N LEU A 278 19.05 -14.90 -5.91
CA LEU A 278 19.37 -16.16 -5.23
C LEU A 278 20.40 -15.90 -4.12
N ALA A 279 20.15 -16.46 -2.96
CA ALA A 279 21.06 -16.44 -1.83
C ALA A 279 21.38 -17.87 -1.36
N TRP A 280 22.64 -18.10 -1.00
CA TRP A 280 23.05 -19.34 -0.36
C TRP A 280 22.48 -19.41 1.07
N PRO A 281 22.46 -20.59 1.70
CA PRO A 281 21.99 -20.74 3.10
C PRO A 281 22.74 -19.87 4.10
N ASP A 282 23.99 -19.51 3.80
CA ASP A 282 24.83 -18.61 4.60
C ASP A 282 24.49 -17.11 4.36
N GLY A 283 23.45 -16.81 3.57
CA GLY A 283 23.02 -15.46 3.21
C GLY A 283 23.85 -14.79 2.11
N SER A 284 24.91 -15.44 1.62
CA SER A 284 25.76 -14.88 0.56
C SER A 284 25.05 -14.91 -0.80
N ALA A 285 25.25 -13.85 -1.61
CA ALA A 285 24.69 -13.77 -2.95
C ALA A 285 25.27 -14.85 -3.89
N VAL A 286 24.41 -15.37 -4.75
CA VAL A 286 24.84 -16.31 -5.79
C VAL A 286 25.54 -15.55 -6.90
N ARG A 287 26.77 -15.96 -7.18
CA ARG A 287 27.52 -15.55 -8.37
C ARG A 287 27.93 -16.79 -9.13
N TRP A 288 27.50 -16.92 -10.37
CA TRP A 288 27.85 -18.02 -11.21
C TRP A 288 28.57 -17.55 -12.48
N GLN A 289 29.33 -18.45 -13.10
CA GLN A 289 30.00 -18.20 -14.36
C GLN A 289 29.87 -19.46 -15.21
N ALA A 290 29.64 -19.28 -16.51
CA ALA A 290 29.75 -20.39 -17.43
C ALA A 290 31.20 -20.89 -17.52
N ASP A 291 31.38 -22.20 -17.56
CA ASP A 291 32.67 -22.80 -17.80
C ASP A 291 33.11 -22.67 -19.26
N GLN A 292 32.13 -22.59 -20.17
CA GLN A 292 32.34 -22.27 -21.59
C GLN A 292 31.16 -21.47 -22.14
N ARG A 293 31.45 -20.47 -23.01
CA ARG A 293 30.50 -19.71 -23.77
C ARG A 293 30.69 -19.96 -25.26
N LEU A 294 29.59 -20.03 -26.00
CA LEU A 294 29.58 -20.32 -27.42
C LEU A 294 28.62 -19.35 -28.15
N PRO A 295 28.83 -19.09 -29.46
CA PRO A 295 27.78 -18.47 -30.27
C PRO A 295 26.45 -19.24 -30.17
N GLN A 296 25.34 -18.55 -30.40
CA GLN A 296 24.02 -19.15 -30.38
C GLN A 296 23.93 -20.28 -31.43
N ASP A 297 23.53 -21.48 -30.96
CA ASP A 297 23.33 -22.65 -31.82
C ASP A 297 21.98 -23.32 -31.50
N ARG A 298 21.08 -23.37 -32.48
CA ARG A 298 19.77 -23.99 -32.36
C ARG A 298 19.78 -25.51 -32.61
N ALA A 299 20.92 -26.07 -32.97
CA ALA A 299 21.08 -27.51 -33.15
C ALA A 299 21.14 -28.24 -31.80
N THR A 300 20.66 -29.47 -31.77
CA THR A 300 20.71 -30.39 -30.64
C THR A 300 21.36 -31.70 -31.05
N GLY A 301 21.69 -32.55 -30.08
CA GLY A 301 22.25 -33.86 -30.34
C GLY A 301 23.73 -33.86 -30.71
N GLN A 302 24.21 -35.05 -31.12
CA GLN A 302 25.61 -35.31 -31.48
C GLN A 302 26.04 -34.39 -32.64
N GLY A 303 27.16 -33.69 -32.49
CA GLY A 303 27.72 -32.77 -33.51
C GLY A 303 27.31 -31.31 -33.33
N SER A 304 26.35 -30.97 -32.50
CA SER A 304 26.06 -29.56 -32.18
C SER A 304 27.19 -28.93 -31.36
N ALA A 305 27.48 -27.66 -31.59
CA ALA A 305 28.56 -26.96 -30.88
C ALA A 305 28.47 -27.01 -29.37
N PRO A 306 27.27 -26.80 -28.73
CA PRO A 306 27.13 -26.90 -27.29
C PRO A 306 27.38 -28.31 -26.74
N VAL A 307 26.93 -29.35 -27.45
CA VAL A 307 27.17 -30.75 -27.02
C VAL A 307 28.65 -31.12 -27.16
N MET A 308 29.31 -30.72 -28.22
CA MET A 308 30.75 -30.93 -28.41
C MET A 308 31.57 -30.20 -27.33
N ALA A 309 31.21 -29.00 -26.97
CA ALA A 309 31.81 -28.24 -25.88
C ALA A 309 31.60 -28.93 -24.52
N ALA A 310 30.40 -29.43 -24.25
CA ALA A 310 30.09 -30.17 -23.03
C ALA A 310 30.93 -31.45 -22.93
N LEU A 311 31.09 -32.22 -24.03
CA LEU A 311 31.97 -33.38 -24.10
C LEU A 311 33.42 -33.03 -23.80
N ALA A 312 33.94 -31.93 -24.36
CA ALA A 312 35.31 -31.47 -24.12
C ALA A 312 35.52 -31.04 -22.65
N LEU A 313 34.51 -30.40 -22.03
CA LEU A 313 34.56 -30.08 -20.61
C LEU A 313 34.57 -31.32 -19.73
N LEU A 314 33.80 -32.37 -20.04
CA LEU A 314 33.74 -33.61 -19.28
C LEU A 314 35.07 -34.39 -19.29
N ALA A 315 35.98 -34.07 -20.22
CA ALA A 315 37.35 -34.62 -20.22
C ALA A 315 38.27 -33.91 -19.22
N ARG A 316 37.83 -32.81 -18.60
CA ARG A 316 38.61 -32.01 -17.65
C ARG A 316 38.01 -32.11 -16.25
N LYS A 317 38.83 -31.93 -15.19
CA LYS A 317 38.32 -31.86 -13.82
C LYS A 317 37.55 -30.53 -13.67
N PRO A 318 36.32 -30.56 -13.09
CA PRO A 318 35.57 -29.35 -12.80
C PRO A 318 36.34 -28.43 -11.87
N LYS A 319 36.26 -27.12 -12.11
CA LYS A 319 36.84 -26.13 -11.23
C LYS A 319 35.88 -25.90 -10.06
N ARG A 320 36.41 -25.86 -8.84
CA ARG A 320 35.63 -25.38 -7.68
C ARG A 320 35.57 -23.88 -7.76
N HIS A 321 34.37 -23.35 -7.86
CA HIS A 321 34.14 -21.92 -7.78
C HIS A 321 34.18 -21.49 -6.31
N LYS A 322 35.20 -20.71 -5.91
CA LYS A 322 35.25 -20.11 -4.58
C LYS A 322 34.09 -19.14 -4.46
N PRO A 323 33.37 -19.08 -3.30
CA PRO A 323 32.43 -18.04 -3.04
C PRO A 323 33.11 -16.69 -3.25
N ALA A 324 32.56 -15.82 -4.06
CA ALA A 324 32.99 -14.44 -4.06
C ALA A 324 32.64 -13.85 -2.68
N ALA A 325 33.54 -13.00 -2.14
CA ALA A 325 33.21 -12.25 -0.93
C ALA A 325 31.83 -11.62 -1.12
N SER A 326 30.94 -11.90 -0.20
CA SER A 326 29.59 -11.33 -0.24
C SER A 326 29.74 -9.81 -0.22
N PRO A 327 29.14 -9.05 -1.15
CA PRO A 327 28.92 -7.66 -0.84
C PRO A 327 28.08 -7.64 0.44
N ALA A 328 28.44 -6.75 1.37
CA ALA A 328 27.63 -6.49 2.55
C ALA A 328 26.15 -6.43 2.12
N MET A 329 25.26 -7.00 2.93
CA MET A 329 23.83 -6.85 2.71
C MET A 329 23.57 -5.39 2.41
N TYR A 330 22.90 -5.09 1.31
CA TYR A 330 22.53 -3.72 0.98
C TYR A 330 21.86 -3.11 2.21
N PRO A 331 22.35 -1.98 2.73
CA PRO A 331 21.64 -1.29 3.79
C PRO A 331 20.24 -1.01 3.23
N LEU A 332 19.22 -1.47 3.96
CA LEU A 332 17.84 -1.20 3.59
C LEU A 332 17.58 0.27 3.83
N ARG A 333 17.67 1.07 2.78
CA ARG A 333 17.28 2.46 2.77
C ARG A 333 16.06 2.60 1.88
N GLN A 334 14.95 3.02 2.47
CA GLN A 334 13.71 3.27 1.74
C GLN A 334 13.21 4.68 2.04
N ASP A 335 14.15 5.61 2.11
CA ASP A 335 13.83 7.01 2.29
C ASP A 335 13.36 7.59 0.96
N ASP A 336 12.28 8.37 1.00
CA ASP A 336 11.74 9.10 -0.14
C ASP A 336 12.34 10.49 -0.23
N ALA A 337 12.40 11.06 -1.43
CA ALA A 337 12.95 12.40 -1.62
C ALA A 337 12.10 13.46 -0.88
N ALA A 338 12.76 14.44 -0.30
CA ALA A 338 12.10 15.49 0.50
C ALA A 338 11.53 16.64 -0.34
N TYR A 339 12.02 16.88 -1.57
CA TYR A 339 11.60 17.94 -2.50
C TYR A 339 11.52 19.36 -1.91
N ARG A 340 12.30 19.66 -0.88
CA ARG A 340 12.19 20.92 -0.08
C ARG A 340 12.34 22.20 -0.90
N ASP A 341 13.20 22.19 -1.92
CA ASP A 341 13.51 23.35 -2.74
C ASP A 341 12.62 23.50 -4.00
N MET A 342 11.69 22.56 -4.19
CA MET A 342 10.81 22.54 -5.35
C MET A 342 9.46 23.17 -4.99
N ARG A 343 9.19 24.41 -5.43
CA ARG A 343 7.94 25.11 -5.12
C ARG A 343 6.83 24.84 -6.14
N PHE A 344 7.16 25.00 -7.42
CA PHE A 344 6.27 24.65 -8.54
C PHE A 344 7.05 23.77 -9.50
N PRO A 345 6.76 22.47 -9.54
CA PRO A 345 7.53 21.52 -10.31
C PRO A 345 7.40 21.73 -11.83
N PRO A 346 8.46 21.48 -12.63
CA PRO A 346 8.35 21.31 -14.06
C PRO A 346 7.35 20.19 -14.42
N ARG A 347 6.82 20.20 -15.67
CA ARG A 347 5.77 19.28 -16.13
C ARG A 347 6.04 17.81 -15.77
N ALA A 348 7.20 17.26 -16.14
CA ALA A 348 7.52 15.84 -15.87
C ALA A 348 7.53 15.51 -14.35
N TRP A 349 7.93 16.46 -13.50
CA TRP A 349 7.87 16.30 -12.06
C TRP A 349 6.42 16.40 -11.50
N ARG A 350 5.54 17.18 -12.15
CA ARG A 350 4.12 17.20 -11.80
C ARG A 350 3.45 15.87 -12.16
N MET A 351 3.80 15.30 -13.35
CA MET A 351 3.34 13.98 -13.74
C MET A 351 3.83 12.91 -12.76
N LEU A 352 5.12 12.94 -12.38
CA LEU A 352 5.67 12.05 -11.34
C LEU A 352 4.87 12.17 -10.03
N ALA A 353 4.48 13.37 -9.61
CA ALA A 353 3.73 13.54 -8.36
C ALA A 353 2.40 12.79 -8.37
N ALA A 354 1.64 12.89 -9.46
CA ALA A 354 0.39 12.14 -9.63
C ALA A 354 0.63 10.62 -9.65
N ILE A 355 1.63 10.17 -10.43
CA ILE A 355 2.02 8.75 -10.52
C ILE A 355 2.50 8.22 -9.18
N LYS A 356 3.30 8.99 -8.44
CA LYS A 356 3.84 8.58 -7.13
C LYS A 356 2.73 8.47 -6.08
N LEU A 357 1.78 9.41 -6.07
CA LEU A 357 0.59 9.32 -5.22
C LEU A 357 -0.22 8.07 -5.56
N TRP A 358 -0.52 7.88 -6.86
CA TRP A 358 -1.24 6.70 -7.33
C TRP A 358 -0.55 5.40 -6.92
N ALA A 359 0.74 5.26 -7.22
CA ALA A 359 1.51 4.05 -6.92
C ALA A 359 1.62 3.76 -5.42
N THR A 360 1.74 4.81 -4.59
CA THR A 360 1.78 4.64 -3.13
C THR A 360 0.46 4.11 -2.60
N MET A 361 -0.66 4.66 -3.05
CA MET A 361 -1.99 4.18 -2.64
C MET A 361 -2.31 2.81 -3.22
N ASP A 362 -1.92 2.55 -4.48
CA ASP A 362 -2.09 1.24 -5.12
C ASP A 362 -1.43 0.11 -4.32
N LYS A 363 -0.24 0.35 -3.79
CA LYS A 363 0.56 -0.67 -3.09
C LYS A 363 0.31 -0.73 -1.58
N TYR A 364 0.00 0.40 -0.94
CA TYR A 364 0.08 0.51 0.52
C TYR A 364 -1.19 1.00 1.21
N PHE A 365 -2.20 1.51 0.47
CA PHE A 365 -3.47 1.89 1.07
C PHE A 365 -4.36 0.65 1.29
N PRO A 366 -4.59 0.24 2.54
CA PRO A 366 -5.24 -1.05 2.82
C PRO A 366 -6.74 -1.06 2.48
N ALA A 367 -7.39 0.10 2.51
CA ALA A 367 -8.83 0.22 2.23
C ALA A 367 -9.16 0.41 0.73
N ARG A 368 -8.18 0.24 -0.18
CA ARG A 368 -8.38 0.44 -1.63
C ARG A 368 -9.59 -0.33 -2.18
N ARG A 369 -9.83 -1.56 -1.69
CA ARG A 369 -10.98 -2.38 -2.10
C ARG A 369 -12.35 -1.80 -1.74
N LEU A 370 -12.39 -0.82 -0.83
CA LEU A 370 -13.61 -0.17 -0.35
C LEU A 370 -13.89 1.18 -1.05
N MET A 371 -13.03 1.60 -1.97
CA MET A 371 -13.22 2.86 -2.70
C MET A 371 -14.43 2.78 -3.63
N ASP A 372 -15.16 3.90 -3.75
CA ASP A 372 -16.32 4.00 -4.62
C ASP A 372 -15.93 4.29 -6.09
N HIS A 373 -14.68 4.70 -6.32
CA HIS A 373 -14.18 5.16 -7.61
C HIS A 373 -12.94 4.38 -8.05
N SER A 374 -12.72 4.30 -9.38
CA SER A 374 -11.51 3.73 -9.94
C SER A 374 -10.30 4.61 -9.62
N TRP A 375 -9.32 4.02 -8.95
CA TRP A 375 -8.09 4.74 -8.62
C TRP A 375 -7.22 5.05 -9.86
N GLU A 376 -7.33 4.24 -10.91
CA GLU A 376 -6.69 4.51 -12.20
C GLU A 376 -7.36 5.68 -12.92
N GLU A 377 -8.69 5.77 -12.92
CA GLU A 377 -9.41 6.93 -13.45
C GLU A 377 -9.06 8.22 -12.69
N ALA A 378 -8.86 8.13 -11.38
CA ALA A 378 -8.40 9.26 -10.57
C ALA A 378 -6.99 9.73 -10.99
N LEU A 379 -6.07 8.79 -11.30
CA LEU A 379 -4.77 9.13 -11.86
C LEU A 379 -4.91 9.84 -13.21
N LEU A 380 -5.64 9.24 -14.16
CA LEU A 380 -5.80 9.83 -15.49
C LEU A 380 -6.42 11.22 -15.44
N ALA A 381 -7.44 11.42 -14.60
CA ALA A 381 -8.05 12.74 -14.38
C ALA A 381 -7.05 13.75 -13.77
N CYS A 382 -6.18 13.30 -12.85
CA CYS A 382 -5.14 14.14 -12.28
C CYS A 382 -4.06 14.49 -13.33
N LEU A 383 -3.61 13.54 -14.15
CA LEU A 383 -2.64 13.76 -15.20
C LEU A 383 -3.11 14.81 -16.22
N ARG A 384 -4.39 14.73 -16.65
CA ARG A 384 -4.98 15.75 -17.52
C ARG A 384 -4.91 17.15 -16.89
N ARG A 385 -5.24 17.26 -15.59
CA ARG A 385 -5.15 18.53 -14.87
C ARG A 385 -3.72 19.05 -14.77
N MET A 386 -2.71 18.16 -14.66
CA MET A 386 -1.29 18.55 -14.58
C MET A 386 -0.79 19.28 -15.84
N GLU A 387 -1.44 19.09 -16.98
CA GLU A 387 -1.13 19.83 -18.20
C GLU A 387 -1.52 21.31 -18.10
N ASP A 388 -2.66 21.60 -17.48
CA ASP A 388 -3.28 22.93 -17.48
C ASP A 388 -2.88 23.80 -16.27
N VAL A 389 -2.25 23.21 -15.21
CA VAL A 389 -1.89 23.97 -14.01
C VAL A 389 -0.83 25.02 -14.30
N ARG A 390 -1.04 26.23 -13.81
CA ARG A 390 -0.23 27.42 -14.08
C ARG A 390 0.65 27.85 -12.91
N ASP A 391 0.32 27.41 -11.71
CA ASP A 391 1.02 27.79 -10.49
C ASP A 391 1.01 26.68 -9.44
N ALA A 392 1.75 26.90 -8.34
CA ALA A 392 1.88 25.93 -7.25
C ALA A 392 0.55 25.64 -6.53
N ARG A 393 -0.39 26.60 -6.53
CA ARG A 393 -1.70 26.44 -5.87
C ARG A 393 -2.61 25.54 -6.71
N GLU A 394 -2.71 25.81 -8.03
CA GLU A 394 -3.49 24.97 -8.94
C GLU A 394 -2.94 23.53 -8.97
N TYR A 395 -1.61 23.39 -8.96
CA TYR A 395 -0.93 22.10 -8.83
C TYR A 395 -1.32 21.36 -7.53
N GLY A 396 -1.25 22.04 -6.37
CA GLY A 396 -1.66 21.45 -5.10
C GLY A 396 -3.13 21.03 -5.08
N LEU A 397 -4.03 21.88 -5.66
CA LEU A 397 -5.46 21.57 -5.77
C LEU A 397 -5.74 20.36 -6.69
N ALA A 398 -4.92 20.12 -7.71
CA ALA A 398 -5.05 18.94 -8.56
C ALA A 398 -4.73 17.64 -7.79
N LEU A 399 -3.67 17.66 -6.97
CA LEU A 399 -3.33 16.54 -6.08
C LEU A 399 -4.37 16.33 -4.97
N GLU A 400 -4.86 17.42 -4.35
CA GLU A 400 -5.94 17.36 -3.36
C GLU A 400 -7.20 16.71 -3.95
N ALA A 401 -7.60 17.11 -5.16
CA ALA A 401 -8.76 16.54 -5.84
C ALA A 401 -8.61 15.05 -6.18
N MET A 402 -7.38 14.58 -6.43
CA MET A 402 -7.09 13.16 -6.57
C MET A 402 -7.17 12.45 -5.21
N ALA A 403 -6.53 13.00 -4.18
CA ALA A 403 -6.50 12.39 -2.84
C ALA A 403 -7.90 12.25 -2.21
N VAL A 404 -8.83 13.18 -2.51
CA VAL A 404 -10.23 13.13 -2.03
C VAL A 404 -10.95 11.84 -2.46
N GLN A 405 -10.54 11.22 -3.57
CA GLN A 405 -11.14 9.97 -4.08
C GLN A 405 -10.82 8.72 -3.22
N LEU A 406 -9.94 8.84 -2.21
CA LEU A 406 -9.54 7.70 -1.36
C LEU A 406 -10.62 7.27 -0.35
N ASP A 407 -11.68 8.05 -0.14
CA ASP A 407 -12.77 7.73 0.80
C ASP A 407 -12.27 7.35 2.21
N ASP A 408 -11.28 8.08 2.71
CA ASP A 408 -10.67 7.86 4.03
C ASP A 408 -10.61 9.17 4.84
N SER A 409 -11.11 9.11 6.08
CA SER A 409 -11.16 10.30 6.95
C SER A 409 -9.78 10.77 7.44
N HIS A 410 -8.74 9.93 7.35
CA HIS A 410 -7.36 10.34 7.62
C HIS A 410 -6.72 11.10 6.46
N VAL A 411 -7.27 10.99 5.25
CA VAL A 411 -6.71 11.68 4.09
C VAL A 411 -6.79 13.19 4.27
N GLY A 412 -5.63 13.79 4.07
CA GLY A 412 -5.44 15.23 4.01
C GLY A 412 -4.32 15.56 3.05
N THR A 413 -4.37 16.76 2.47
CA THR A 413 -3.32 17.28 1.58
C THR A 413 -2.84 18.61 2.13
N GLY A 414 -1.53 18.74 2.31
CA GLY A 414 -0.92 19.95 2.83
C GLY A 414 0.27 20.42 2.00
N SER A 415 0.33 21.72 1.75
CA SER A 415 1.51 22.38 1.21
C SER A 415 1.46 23.87 1.55
N ARG A 416 2.62 24.53 1.45
CA ARG A 416 2.65 26.00 1.62
C ARG A 416 1.75 26.72 0.60
N ALA A 417 1.69 26.22 -0.64
CA ALA A 417 0.88 26.81 -1.69
C ALA A 417 -0.63 26.65 -1.46
N LEU A 418 -1.05 25.64 -0.70
CA LEU A 418 -2.43 25.42 -0.27
C LEU A 418 -2.78 26.19 1.01
N GLY A 419 -1.83 26.94 1.59
CA GLY A 419 -2.04 27.67 2.84
C GLY A 419 -2.13 26.77 4.06
N TRP A 420 -1.44 25.62 4.05
CA TRP A 420 -1.50 24.64 5.14
C TRP A 420 -1.18 25.23 6.52
N ASN A 421 -0.26 26.20 6.58
CA ASN A 421 0.10 26.89 7.82
C ASN A 421 -0.51 28.30 7.93
N GLU A 422 -1.43 28.67 7.05
CA GLU A 422 -2.02 30.02 7.00
C GLU A 422 -3.35 30.10 7.75
N ARG A 423 -4.00 28.98 8.02
CA ARG A 423 -5.25 28.90 8.79
C ARG A 423 -4.93 28.83 10.27
N THR A 424 -4.55 29.95 10.81
CA THR A 424 -4.07 30.09 12.19
C THR A 424 -5.13 30.62 13.16
N HIS A 425 -6.33 30.93 12.64
CA HIS A 425 -7.40 31.56 13.42
C HIS A 425 -8.71 30.80 13.25
N GLY A 426 -9.51 30.76 14.31
CA GLY A 426 -10.84 30.17 14.33
C GLY A 426 -11.87 31.10 14.97
N ILE A 427 -13.15 30.96 14.58
CA ILE A 427 -14.23 31.75 15.16
C ILE A 427 -14.80 31.19 16.47
N GLY A 428 -14.14 30.20 17.06
CA GLY A 428 -14.51 29.66 18.36
C GLY A 428 -15.92 29.07 18.44
N LEU A 429 -16.40 28.42 17.37
CA LEU A 429 -17.70 27.78 17.32
C LEU A 429 -17.59 26.28 17.11
N ARG A 430 -18.40 25.53 17.82
CA ARG A 430 -18.76 24.15 17.48
C ARG A 430 -20.10 24.18 16.73
N LEU A 431 -20.14 23.49 15.60
CA LEU A 431 -21.28 23.47 14.70
C LEU A 431 -21.92 22.08 14.69
N ALA A 432 -23.24 22.04 14.49
CA ALA A 432 -23.99 20.80 14.22
C ALA A 432 -24.78 20.93 12.94
N ARG A 433 -24.88 19.85 12.17
CA ARG A 433 -25.76 19.76 11.01
C ARG A 433 -27.01 18.96 11.40
N ILE A 434 -28.19 19.64 11.44
CA ILE A 434 -29.46 19.03 11.77
C ILE A 434 -30.41 19.31 10.63
N ASP A 435 -31.07 18.29 10.08
CA ASP A 435 -32.00 18.38 8.94
C ASP A 435 -31.44 19.19 7.74
N GLY A 436 -30.12 18.99 7.45
CA GLY A 436 -29.42 19.65 6.36
C GLY A 436 -29.00 21.10 6.62
N ARG A 437 -29.37 21.70 7.76
CA ARG A 437 -29.03 23.06 8.16
C ARG A 437 -27.91 23.10 9.19
N VAL A 438 -27.21 24.23 9.29
CA VAL A 438 -26.06 24.40 10.18
C VAL A 438 -26.45 25.25 11.39
N TYR A 439 -26.23 24.71 12.57
CA TYR A 439 -26.54 25.33 13.84
C TYR A 439 -25.30 25.50 14.71
N VAL A 440 -25.28 26.53 15.53
CA VAL A 440 -24.31 26.67 16.62
C VAL A 440 -24.63 25.62 17.66
N ALA A 441 -23.72 24.63 17.84
CA ALA A 441 -23.84 23.63 18.89
C ALA A 441 -23.20 24.10 20.20
N GLY A 442 -22.23 25.01 20.13
CA GLY A 442 -21.59 25.61 21.29
C GLY A 442 -20.61 26.70 20.90
N VAL A 443 -20.29 27.58 21.84
CA VAL A 443 -19.27 28.60 21.71
C VAL A 443 -18.06 28.22 22.55
N THR A 444 -16.89 28.18 21.94
CA THR A 444 -15.64 27.76 22.62
C THR A 444 -14.74 28.94 22.98
N ASP A 445 -14.97 30.10 22.38
CA ASP A 445 -14.29 31.33 22.74
C ASP A 445 -14.99 32.01 23.91
N PRO A 446 -14.34 32.21 25.08
CA PRO A 446 -14.99 32.80 26.27
C PRO A 446 -15.45 34.25 26.08
N VAL A 447 -14.74 35.03 25.25
CA VAL A 447 -15.12 36.43 25.00
C VAL A 447 -16.38 36.45 24.16
N LEU A 448 -16.46 35.59 23.14
CA LEU A 448 -17.62 35.46 22.29
C LEU A 448 -18.82 34.87 23.07
N GLU A 449 -18.59 33.88 23.94
CA GLU A 449 -19.62 33.34 24.83
C GLU A 449 -20.19 34.40 25.77
N GLY A 450 -19.29 35.15 26.47
CA GLY A 450 -19.67 36.20 27.39
C GLY A 450 -20.41 37.38 26.72
N SER A 451 -20.22 37.58 25.42
CA SER A 451 -20.89 38.63 24.67
C SER A 451 -22.38 38.40 24.47
N GLY A 452 -22.83 37.13 24.54
CA GLY A 452 -24.21 36.72 24.25
C GLY A 452 -24.66 36.96 22.80
N LEU A 453 -23.71 37.27 21.89
CA LEU A 453 -23.98 37.53 20.46
C LEU A 453 -24.38 36.26 19.71
N LEU A 454 -23.93 35.10 20.16
CA LEU A 454 -24.24 33.79 19.59
C LEU A 454 -24.74 32.85 20.69
N ARG A 455 -25.73 32.03 20.35
CA ARG A 455 -26.35 31.09 21.29
C ARG A 455 -26.44 29.70 20.64
N ALA A 456 -26.36 28.66 21.44
CA ALA A 456 -26.66 27.33 20.96
C ALA A 456 -28.07 27.26 20.36
N GLY A 457 -28.20 26.63 19.20
CA GLY A 457 -29.42 26.53 18.43
C GLY A 457 -29.73 27.74 17.51
N ASP A 458 -28.83 28.75 17.42
CA ASP A 458 -28.87 29.75 16.33
C ASP A 458 -28.50 29.04 14.99
N GLU A 459 -29.29 29.25 13.95
CA GLU A 459 -29.01 28.76 12.60
C GLU A 459 -28.04 29.72 11.90
N ILE A 460 -26.93 29.21 11.37
CA ILE A 460 -26.05 30.00 10.50
C ILE A 460 -26.53 29.89 9.06
N THR A 461 -26.94 31.02 8.47
CA THR A 461 -27.46 31.09 7.10
C THR A 461 -26.46 31.67 6.11
N GLY A 462 -25.40 32.33 6.58
CA GLY A 462 -24.34 32.86 5.73
C GLY A 462 -23.09 33.29 6.49
N ILE A 463 -21.95 33.31 5.77
CA ILE A 463 -20.63 33.73 6.25
C ILE A 463 -20.00 34.62 5.21
N ASP A 464 -19.67 35.87 5.56
CA ASP A 464 -19.08 36.91 4.69
C ASP A 464 -19.85 37.11 3.36
N GLY A 465 -21.17 37.03 3.41
CA GLY A 465 -22.06 37.21 2.25
C GLY A 465 -22.31 35.94 1.44
N GLU A 466 -21.50 34.88 1.59
CA GLU A 466 -21.74 33.58 0.98
C GLU A 466 -22.81 32.80 1.76
N ASP A 467 -23.73 32.14 1.05
CA ASP A 467 -24.73 31.23 1.67
C ASP A 467 -24.04 30.05 2.31
N VAL A 468 -24.46 29.66 3.53
CA VAL A 468 -23.78 28.61 4.30
C VAL A 468 -23.91 27.23 3.66
N SER A 469 -25.03 26.92 3.02
CA SER A 469 -25.25 25.63 2.36
C SER A 469 -24.36 25.50 1.13
N THR A 470 -24.19 26.54 0.35
CA THR A 470 -23.27 26.61 -0.80
C THR A 470 -21.82 26.48 -0.34
N ARG A 471 -21.44 27.23 0.71
CA ARG A 471 -20.10 27.16 1.28
C ARG A 471 -19.78 25.75 1.82
N LEU A 472 -20.73 25.17 2.56
CA LEU A 472 -20.57 23.83 3.14
C LEU A 472 -20.44 22.74 2.06
N ALA A 473 -21.30 22.78 1.01
CA ALA A 473 -21.22 21.84 -0.10
C ALA A 473 -19.88 21.94 -0.86
N ARG A 474 -19.41 23.16 -1.11
CA ARG A 474 -18.12 23.44 -1.75
C ARG A 474 -16.94 22.91 -0.92
N LEU A 475 -16.99 23.05 0.40
CA LEU A 475 -15.97 22.52 1.29
C LEU A 475 -16.05 20.99 1.37
N ALA A 476 -17.24 20.43 1.53
CA ALA A 476 -17.45 18.97 1.59
C ALA A 476 -16.93 18.26 0.33
N GLY A 477 -17.06 18.87 -0.86
CA GLY A 477 -16.51 18.33 -2.10
C GLY A 477 -14.98 18.26 -2.15
N LYS A 478 -14.29 18.88 -1.19
CA LYS A 478 -12.84 18.84 -1.02
C LYS A 478 -12.38 17.96 0.15
N MET A 479 -13.31 17.31 0.85
CA MET A 479 -13.00 16.49 2.03
C MET A 479 -13.06 15.03 1.69
N ALA A 480 -11.92 14.36 1.75
CA ALA A 480 -11.89 12.92 1.83
C ALA A 480 -12.48 12.48 3.18
N ALA A 481 -13.34 11.48 3.17
CA ALA A 481 -13.91 10.94 4.39
C ALA A 481 -14.42 9.52 4.20
N SER A 482 -14.33 8.71 5.23
CA SER A 482 -14.80 7.32 5.24
C SER A 482 -16.32 7.22 5.29
N THR A 483 -17.01 8.23 5.87
CA THR A 483 -18.46 8.29 5.99
C THR A 483 -18.98 9.67 5.59
N GLU A 484 -20.26 9.75 5.22
CA GLU A 484 -20.90 11.02 4.90
C GLU A 484 -20.92 11.96 6.12
N ALA A 485 -21.21 11.46 7.31
CA ALA A 485 -21.19 12.23 8.55
C ALA A 485 -19.80 12.82 8.83
N GLY A 486 -18.74 12.00 8.66
CA GLY A 486 -17.35 12.46 8.76
C GLY A 486 -17.00 13.55 7.76
N ARG A 487 -17.50 13.44 6.51
CA ARG A 487 -17.32 14.48 5.48
C ARG A 487 -17.93 15.81 5.88
N TRP A 488 -19.17 15.81 6.36
CA TRP A 488 -19.84 17.02 6.83
C TRP A 488 -19.16 17.61 8.07
N ARG A 489 -18.73 16.78 9.01
CA ARG A 489 -17.97 17.20 10.19
C ARG A 489 -16.69 17.95 9.79
N LYS A 490 -15.87 17.37 8.88
CA LYS A 490 -14.64 18.00 8.38
C LYS A 490 -14.94 19.34 7.69
N ALA A 491 -15.97 19.39 6.85
CA ALA A 491 -16.37 20.61 6.14
C ALA A 491 -16.87 21.70 7.10
N MET A 492 -17.63 21.34 8.14
CA MET A 492 -18.08 22.28 9.17
C MET A 492 -16.89 22.83 9.98
N PHE A 493 -15.92 21.96 10.35
CA PHE A 493 -14.72 22.42 11.02
C PHE A 493 -13.93 23.39 10.14
N GLU A 494 -13.69 23.04 8.89
CA GLU A 494 -12.99 23.87 7.92
C GLU A 494 -13.66 25.23 7.70
N MET A 495 -14.99 25.27 7.79
CA MET A 495 -15.78 26.48 7.64
C MET A 495 -15.54 27.51 8.77
N THR A 496 -15.06 27.05 9.92
CA THR A 496 -14.74 27.87 11.09
C THR A 496 -13.31 28.42 11.10
N LEU A 497 -12.47 28.03 10.14
CA LEU A 497 -11.06 28.38 10.08
C LEU A 497 -10.77 29.51 9.09
N PHE A 498 -9.82 30.40 9.48
CA PHE A 498 -9.43 31.60 8.71
C PHE A 498 -7.92 31.79 8.73
N SER A 499 -7.38 32.43 7.70
CA SER A 499 -5.94 32.71 7.56
C SER A 499 -5.46 33.96 8.30
N GLY A 500 -6.29 34.58 9.11
CA GLY A 500 -5.92 35.75 9.91
C GLY A 500 -7.07 36.23 10.76
N GLY A 501 -6.77 37.24 11.58
CA GLY A 501 -7.71 37.82 12.53
C GLY A 501 -8.66 38.88 11.94
N ALA A 502 -8.90 38.93 10.63
CA ALA A 502 -9.91 39.83 10.05
C ALA A 502 -11.31 39.42 10.53
N SER A 503 -12.14 40.44 10.85
CA SER A 503 -13.49 40.19 11.33
C SER A 503 -14.35 39.43 10.30
N VAL A 504 -15.14 38.50 10.76
CA VAL A 504 -16.03 37.64 9.96
C VAL A 504 -17.48 38.01 10.25
N ARG A 505 -18.29 38.21 9.22
CA ARG A 505 -19.71 38.50 9.35
C ARG A 505 -20.54 37.23 9.23
N LEU A 506 -21.22 36.86 10.30
CA LEU A 506 -22.18 35.74 10.32
C LEU A 506 -23.61 36.28 10.12
N ARG A 507 -24.36 35.66 9.23
CA ARG A 507 -25.82 35.85 9.11
C ARG A 507 -26.50 34.69 9.81
N LEU A 508 -27.39 35.01 10.74
CA LEU A 508 -28.06 34.06 11.62
C LEU A 508 -29.56 34.15 11.47
N ALA A 509 -30.24 33.03 11.67
CA ALA A 509 -31.68 33.00 11.91
C ALA A 509 -31.94 32.53 13.34
N ALA A 510 -32.67 33.33 14.11
CA ALA A 510 -33.07 32.97 15.47
C ALA A 510 -34.26 31.99 15.45
N ALA A 511 -34.70 31.55 16.66
CA ALA A 511 -35.81 30.61 16.80
C ALA A 511 -37.15 31.08 16.23
N ASP A 512 -37.37 32.39 16.25
CA ASP A 512 -38.56 33.07 15.70
C ASP A 512 -38.46 33.38 14.21
N GLY A 513 -37.37 32.95 13.56
CA GLY A 513 -37.09 33.20 12.14
C GLY A 513 -36.51 34.58 11.84
N VAL A 514 -36.30 35.43 12.86
CA VAL A 514 -35.73 36.78 12.69
C VAL A 514 -34.27 36.64 12.24
N GLN A 515 -33.96 37.27 11.10
CA GLN A 515 -32.58 37.29 10.56
C GLN A 515 -31.79 38.40 11.26
N ARG A 516 -30.55 38.10 11.64
CA ARG A 516 -29.60 39.07 12.20
C ARG A 516 -28.19 38.84 11.68
N SER A 517 -27.38 39.89 11.69
CA SER A 517 -25.95 39.78 11.36
C SER A 517 -25.12 40.05 12.60
N VAL A 518 -24.10 39.21 12.81
CA VAL A 518 -23.16 39.36 13.90
C VAL A 518 -21.74 39.36 13.30
N THR A 519 -20.90 40.28 13.78
CA THR A 519 -19.48 40.32 13.43
C THR A 519 -18.69 39.67 14.55
N VAL A 520 -17.91 38.65 14.22
CA VAL A 520 -17.04 37.94 15.15
C VAL A 520 -15.59 38.15 14.77
N GLN A 521 -14.71 38.16 15.77
CA GLN A 521 -13.27 38.28 15.59
C GLN A 521 -12.66 36.89 15.72
N PRO A 522 -12.02 36.31 14.66
CA PRO A 522 -11.32 35.09 14.78
C PRO A 522 -10.13 35.19 15.76
N THR A 523 -9.94 34.19 16.59
CA THR A 523 -8.85 34.11 17.56
C THR A 523 -7.81 33.07 17.12
N SER A 524 -6.54 33.23 17.55
CA SER A 524 -5.49 32.27 17.23
C SER A 524 -5.86 30.87 17.73
N LEU A 525 -5.66 29.86 16.90
CA LEU A 525 -5.86 28.46 17.29
C LEU A 525 -4.93 28.02 18.42
N ASP A 526 -3.77 28.67 18.59
CA ASP A 526 -2.86 28.42 19.71
C ASP A 526 -3.49 28.80 21.06
N ASN A 527 -4.48 29.68 21.05
CA ASN A 527 -5.24 30.13 22.20
C ASN A 527 -6.65 29.53 22.26
N ALA A 528 -6.99 28.61 21.35
CA ALA A 528 -8.30 27.96 21.35
C ALA A 528 -8.47 27.13 22.62
N LEU A 529 -9.48 27.48 23.42
CA LEU A 529 -9.81 26.73 24.61
C LEU A 529 -10.69 25.52 24.25
N PRO A 530 -10.50 24.37 24.93
CA PRO A 530 -11.43 23.27 24.78
C PRO A 530 -12.84 23.70 25.19
N LEU A 531 -13.84 23.02 24.61
CA LEU A 531 -15.23 23.28 24.94
C LEU A 531 -15.44 23.14 26.45
N ARG A 532 -16.06 24.15 27.10
CA ARG A 532 -16.41 24.02 28.52
C ARG A 532 -17.58 23.04 28.66
N HIS A 533 -17.32 21.94 29.34
CA HIS A 533 -18.35 20.96 29.66
C HIS A 533 -19.06 21.37 30.96
N ALA A 534 -20.37 21.23 31.01
CA ALA A 534 -21.17 21.55 32.18
C ALA A 534 -20.87 20.62 33.38
N LEU A 535 -20.43 19.37 33.06
CA LEU A 535 -20.08 18.39 34.09
C LEU A 535 -18.59 18.37 34.39
N PRO A 536 -18.16 17.98 35.59
CA PRO A 536 -16.78 17.61 35.88
C PRO A 536 -16.30 16.48 34.96
N ALA A 537 -15.00 16.36 34.73
CA ALA A 537 -14.44 15.27 33.90
C ALA A 537 -14.78 13.89 34.45
N VAL A 538 -14.86 13.75 35.79
CA VAL A 538 -15.35 12.58 36.47
C VAL A 538 -16.40 13.01 37.50
N SER A 539 -17.58 12.41 37.47
CA SER A 539 -18.64 12.68 38.45
C SER A 539 -19.45 11.40 38.71
N VAL A 540 -20.05 11.31 39.87
CA VAL A 540 -20.96 10.22 40.23
C VAL A 540 -22.26 10.84 40.75
N ASP A 541 -23.37 10.44 40.16
CA ASP A 541 -24.71 10.94 40.48
C ASP A 541 -25.68 9.73 40.50
N GLU A 542 -26.49 9.56 41.55
CA GLU A 542 -27.44 8.45 41.75
C GLU A 542 -26.84 7.05 41.44
N GLY A 543 -25.56 6.84 41.79
CA GLY A 543 -24.85 5.59 41.53
C GLY A 543 -24.46 5.34 40.07
N VAL A 544 -24.58 6.35 39.20
CA VAL A 544 -24.11 6.35 37.81
C VAL A 544 -22.92 7.30 37.69
N ALA A 545 -21.79 6.75 37.28
CA ALA A 545 -20.61 7.55 36.97
C ALA A 545 -20.70 8.13 35.56
N TYR A 546 -20.20 9.35 35.38
CA TYR A 546 -19.89 9.97 34.08
C TYR A 546 -18.41 10.25 34.00
N VAL A 547 -17.79 9.91 32.86
CA VAL A 547 -16.37 10.10 32.62
C VAL A 547 -16.19 10.69 31.21
N ASP A 548 -15.67 11.91 31.14
CA ASP A 548 -15.31 12.57 29.90
C ASP A 548 -13.87 12.14 29.49
N LEU A 549 -13.78 11.34 28.45
CA LEU A 549 -12.51 10.76 28.00
C LEU A 549 -11.63 11.77 27.24
N ASP A 550 -12.19 12.86 26.71
CA ASP A 550 -11.43 13.94 26.10
C ASP A 550 -10.63 14.77 27.13
N ARG A 551 -11.07 14.81 28.36
CA ARG A 551 -10.42 15.51 29.48
C ARG A 551 -9.60 14.62 30.41
N LEU A 552 -9.85 13.30 30.40
CA LEU A 552 -9.13 12.36 31.25
C LEU A 552 -7.69 12.18 30.77
N GLN A 553 -6.72 12.32 31.69
CA GLN A 553 -5.32 12.11 31.39
C GLN A 553 -4.85 10.70 31.77
N PRO A 554 -3.78 10.15 31.13
CA PRO A 554 -3.29 8.80 31.42
C PRO A 554 -2.96 8.57 32.90
N GLY A 555 -2.39 9.56 33.58
CA GLY A 555 -2.05 9.50 35.02
C GLY A 555 -3.26 9.53 35.96
N GLU A 556 -4.45 9.86 35.45
CA GLU A 556 -5.68 9.99 36.25
C GLU A 556 -6.55 8.74 36.19
N VAL A 557 -6.24 7.76 35.34
CA VAL A 557 -7.09 6.56 35.12
C VAL A 557 -7.28 5.76 36.39
N ASP A 558 -6.25 5.57 37.20
CA ASP A 558 -6.39 4.82 38.48
C ASP A 558 -7.21 5.58 39.50
N ALA A 559 -7.06 6.89 39.61
CA ALA A 559 -7.88 7.74 40.49
C ALA A 559 -9.33 7.77 40.03
N MET A 560 -9.57 7.81 38.75
CA MET A 560 -10.92 7.72 38.16
C MET A 560 -11.59 6.38 38.54
N PHE A 561 -10.89 5.23 38.35
CA PHE A 561 -11.45 3.93 38.77
C PHE A 561 -11.66 3.83 40.27
N ALA A 562 -10.83 4.44 41.11
CA ALA A 562 -11.05 4.52 42.55
C ALA A 562 -12.34 5.30 42.91
N THR A 563 -12.63 6.36 42.15
CA THR A 563 -13.83 7.18 42.31
C THR A 563 -15.10 6.43 41.90
N ILE A 564 -15.05 5.69 40.76
CA ILE A 564 -16.25 5.05 40.20
C ILE A 564 -16.46 3.60 40.68
N LYS A 565 -15.55 3.02 41.50
CA LYS A 565 -15.52 1.59 41.82
C LYS A 565 -16.83 1.01 42.35
N ASP A 566 -17.59 1.83 43.10
CA ASP A 566 -18.86 1.43 43.74
C ASP A 566 -20.09 1.89 42.91
N SER A 567 -19.87 2.48 41.74
CA SER A 567 -20.96 2.89 40.84
C SER A 567 -21.54 1.65 40.14
N ARG A 568 -22.89 1.57 40.11
CA ARG A 568 -23.61 0.48 39.41
C ARG A 568 -23.46 0.53 37.90
N ALA A 569 -23.19 1.72 37.37
CA ALA A 569 -22.94 1.95 35.92
C ALA A 569 -21.97 3.10 35.71
N VAL A 570 -21.32 3.09 34.56
CA VAL A 570 -20.49 4.20 34.08
C VAL A 570 -20.88 4.58 32.63
N ILE A 571 -20.97 5.87 32.38
CA ILE A 571 -21.09 6.46 31.03
C ILE A 571 -19.75 7.05 30.68
N PHE A 572 -19.06 6.46 29.69
CA PHE A 572 -17.87 7.03 29.09
C PHE A 572 -18.27 7.90 27.91
N ASP A 573 -17.90 9.17 27.93
CA ASP A 573 -18.13 10.09 26.81
C ASP A 573 -16.92 10.09 25.88
N MET A 574 -17.10 9.52 24.68
CA MET A 574 -16.08 9.42 23.61
C MET A 574 -16.42 10.29 22.40
N ARG A 575 -17.28 11.28 22.55
CA ARG A 575 -17.58 12.27 21.49
C ARG A 575 -16.47 13.31 21.30
N GLY A 576 -15.34 13.13 21.96
CA GLY A 576 -14.09 13.85 21.82
C GLY A 576 -12.94 12.90 21.41
N TYR A 577 -11.73 13.17 21.90
CA TYR A 577 -10.53 12.39 21.55
C TYR A 577 -9.78 11.93 22.82
N PRO A 578 -9.51 10.63 23.02
CA PRO A 578 -8.86 10.15 24.23
C PRO A 578 -7.38 10.48 24.28
N ASN A 579 -6.87 10.90 25.43
CA ASN A 579 -5.47 11.32 25.61
C ASN A 579 -4.52 10.13 25.85
N GLY A 580 -4.60 9.06 25.06
CA GLY A 580 -3.78 7.86 25.27
C GLY A 580 -4.24 6.96 26.43
N THR A 581 -5.42 7.19 26.98
CA THR A 581 -5.98 6.45 28.15
C THR A 581 -6.47 5.04 27.80
N GLY A 582 -6.64 4.72 26.51
CA GLY A 582 -7.37 3.53 26.01
C GLY A 582 -6.89 2.20 26.58
N ARG A 583 -5.58 1.93 26.55
CA ARG A 583 -5.03 0.66 27.05
C ARG A 583 -5.21 0.49 28.56
N ALA A 584 -5.01 1.56 29.33
CA ALA A 584 -5.17 1.55 30.77
C ALA A 584 -6.63 1.32 31.16
N LEU A 585 -7.57 1.98 30.47
CA LEU A 585 -9.00 1.89 30.67
C LEU A 585 -9.54 0.48 30.34
N ALA A 586 -9.26 -0.02 29.13
CA ALA A 586 -9.78 -1.31 28.68
C ALA A 586 -9.31 -2.49 29.57
N ARG A 587 -8.07 -2.45 30.07
CA ARG A 587 -7.55 -3.46 31.00
C ARG A 587 -8.39 -3.57 32.30
N ARG A 588 -8.84 -2.44 32.83
CA ARG A 588 -9.64 -2.38 34.07
C ARG A 588 -11.11 -2.76 33.85
N LEU A 589 -11.54 -2.79 32.56
CA LEU A 589 -12.88 -3.21 32.13
C LEU A 589 -12.93 -4.67 31.67
N ASN A 590 -11.81 -5.39 31.54
CA ASN A 590 -11.74 -6.68 30.87
C ASN A 590 -12.34 -7.84 31.71
N VAL A 591 -13.65 -7.77 31.97
CA VAL A 591 -14.40 -8.81 32.64
C VAL A 591 -14.64 -10.06 31.79
N ARG A 592 -14.51 -9.93 30.47
CA ARG A 592 -14.61 -11.03 29.51
C ARG A 592 -13.33 -11.84 29.39
N HIS A 593 -12.24 -11.38 30.00
CA HIS A 593 -10.92 -11.98 29.86
C HIS A 593 -10.47 -12.09 28.38
N ALA A 594 -10.86 -11.15 27.55
CA ALA A 594 -10.46 -11.10 26.15
C ALA A 594 -8.93 -10.94 26.04
N ALA A 595 -8.30 -11.74 25.17
CA ALA A 595 -6.88 -11.69 24.93
C ALA A 595 -6.51 -10.61 23.89
N SER A 596 -7.40 -10.37 22.93
CA SER A 596 -7.25 -9.36 21.87
C SER A 596 -8.56 -8.59 21.67
N PHE A 597 -8.48 -7.43 21.01
CA PHE A 597 -9.65 -6.57 20.78
C PHE A 597 -9.78 -6.10 19.33
N ALA A 598 -8.72 -6.19 18.56
CA ALA A 598 -8.71 -5.86 17.15
C ALA A 598 -7.62 -6.65 16.41
N THR A 599 -7.73 -6.68 15.09
CA THR A 599 -6.66 -7.13 14.21
C THR A 599 -6.36 -6.01 13.21
N SER A 600 -5.10 -5.60 13.18
CA SER A 600 -4.59 -4.58 12.26
C SER A 600 -3.87 -5.24 11.11
N TYR A 601 -4.22 -4.87 9.87
CA TYR A 601 -3.62 -5.41 8.64
C TYR A 601 -2.83 -4.33 7.93
N GLN A 602 -1.60 -4.67 7.55
CA GLN A 602 -0.69 -3.79 6.82
C GLN A 602 -0.37 -4.40 5.45
N GLN A 603 -0.53 -3.63 4.38
CA GLN A 603 -0.23 -4.08 3.03
C GLN A 603 1.27 -4.33 2.87
N LEU A 604 1.60 -5.41 2.19
CA LEU A 604 2.96 -5.83 1.92
C LEU A 604 3.20 -5.83 0.41
N ALA A 605 3.98 -4.87 -0.07
CA ALA A 605 4.41 -4.87 -1.47
C ALA A 605 5.59 -5.83 -1.65
N MET A 606 5.39 -6.84 -2.50
CA MET A 606 6.39 -7.85 -2.85
C MET A 606 6.07 -8.44 -4.23
N PRO A 607 7.04 -9.09 -4.91
CA PRO A 607 6.82 -9.69 -6.21
C PRO A 607 5.67 -10.69 -6.22
N TYR A 608 4.98 -10.80 -7.37
CA TYR A 608 3.81 -11.68 -7.54
C TYR A 608 4.06 -13.12 -7.08
N GLU A 609 5.19 -13.71 -7.50
CA GLU A 609 5.55 -15.10 -7.15
C GLU A 609 5.82 -15.31 -5.65
N ALA A 610 6.15 -14.24 -4.92
CA ALA A 610 6.46 -14.31 -3.49
C ALA A 610 5.22 -14.08 -2.60
N GLY A 611 4.08 -13.65 -3.13
CA GLY A 611 2.85 -13.42 -2.38
C GLY A 611 2.19 -12.09 -2.69
N HIS A 612 1.73 -11.89 -3.93
CA HIS A 612 0.97 -10.69 -4.30
C HIS A 612 -0.28 -10.52 -3.41
N GLY A 613 -0.48 -9.31 -2.88
CA GLY A 613 -1.59 -9.02 -1.98
C GLY A 613 -1.40 -9.54 -0.55
N ALA A 614 -0.19 -9.99 -0.20
CA ALA A 614 0.12 -10.39 1.17
C ALA A 614 -0.03 -9.21 2.14
N GLN A 615 -0.46 -9.52 3.35
CA GLN A 615 -0.63 -8.57 4.44
C GLN A 615 0.10 -9.08 5.68
N LEU A 616 0.66 -8.15 6.45
CA LEU A 616 1.07 -8.43 7.82
C LEU A 616 -0.15 -8.22 8.72
N ALA A 617 -0.45 -9.21 9.55
CA ALA A 617 -1.52 -9.12 10.52
C ALA A 617 -0.94 -8.98 11.93
N TYR A 618 -1.45 -8.02 12.69
CA TYR A 618 -1.08 -7.74 14.06
C TYR A 618 -2.31 -7.86 14.94
N GLU A 619 -2.25 -8.69 15.99
CA GLU A 619 -3.26 -8.71 17.02
C GLU A 619 -3.03 -7.58 18.02
N ASP A 620 -4.04 -6.75 18.21
CA ASP A 620 -4.07 -5.73 19.26
C ASP A 620 -4.53 -6.37 20.57
N ARG A 621 -3.60 -6.54 21.50
CA ARG A 621 -3.79 -7.36 22.70
C ARG A 621 -4.24 -6.56 23.92
N LEU A 622 -5.12 -7.15 24.70
CA LEU A 622 -5.47 -6.71 26.06
C LEU A 622 -4.55 -7.40 27.06
N PHE A 623 -3.85 -6.61 27.85
CA PHE A 623 -2.99 -7.11 28.92
C PHE A 623 -3.75 -7.20 30.24
N PRO A 624 -3.32 -8.03 31.21
CA PRO A 624 -3.92 -8.13 32.53
C PRO A 624 -4.03 -6.77 33.25
N ALA A 625 -5.08 -6.59 34.02
CA ALA A 625 -5.30 -5.37 34.82
C ALA A 625 -4.26 -5.25 35.94
N PRO A 626 -3.79 -4.05 36.25
CA PRO A 626 -2.89 -3.81 37.38
C PRO A 626 -3.64 -3.78 38.74
N GLY A 627 -4.98 -3.89 38.73
CA GLY A 627 -5.83 -3.78 39.93
C GLY A 627 -7.21 -4.38 39.68
N PRO A 628 -8.18 -4.15 40.60
CA PRO A 628 -9.51 -4.74 40.52
C PRO A 628 -10.24 -4.29 39.25
N LEU A 629 -11.04 -5.24 38.70
CA LEU A 629 -11.86 -4.97 37.51
C LEU A 629 -13.14 -4.22 37.94
N TYR A 630 -13.52 -3.24 37.11
CA TYR A 630 -14.84 -2.64 37.21
C TYR A 630 -15.89 -3.59 36.64
N ARG A 631 -16.98 -3.82 37.39
CA ARG A 631 -18.02 -4.80 37.06
C ARG A 631 -19.40 -4.18 36.85
N GLY A 632 -19.52 -2.87 37.02
CA GLY A 632 -20.76 -2.16 36.73
C GLY A 632 -21.09 -2.13 35.25
N LYS A 633 -22.34 -1.74 34.94
CA LYS A 633 -22.78 -1.61 33.54
C LYS A 633 -22.01 -0.50 32.81
N VAL A 634 -21.62 -0.75 31.56
CA VAL A 634 -20.83 0.20 30.75
C VAL A 634 -21.67 0.72 29.59
N VAL A 635 -21.78 2.03 29.52
CA VAL A 635 -22.33 2.78 28.36
C VAL A 635 -21.23 3.65 27.80
N MET A 636 -21.17 3.78 26.47
CA MET A 636 -20.24 4.68 25.80
C MET A 636 -20.99 5.57 24.82
N LEU A 637 -20.82 6.90 24.95
CA LEU A 637 -21.36 7.87 24.00
C LEU A 637 -20.41 8.00 22.82
N ILE A 638 -20.92 7.91 21.60
CA ILE A 638 -20.17 8.01 20.35
C ILE A 638 -20.88 8.93 19.35
N ASP A 639 -20.11 9.56 18.46
CA ASP A 639 -20.62 10.30 17.33
C ASP A 639 -19.56 10.33 16.18
N GLU A 640 -19.77 11.14 15.15
CA GLU A 640 -18.87 11.32 14.01
C GLU A 640 -17.51 11.95 14.37
N HIS A 641 -17.30 12.43 15.62
CA HIS A 641 -16.02 12.87 16.13
C HIS A 641 -15.19 11.70 16.71
N THR A 642 -15.85 10.59 17.04
CA THR A 642 -15.20 9.35 17.47
C THR A 642 -14.45 8.77 16.27
N GLN A 643 -13.15 9.05 16.15
CA GLN A 643 -12.29 8.67 15.03
C GLN A 643 -10.94 8.14 15.52
N SER A 644 -10.30 7.25 14.75
CA SER A 644 -8.92 6.82 14.98
C SER A 644 -8.72 6.19 16.37
N GLN A 645 -7.87 6.75 17.23
CA GLN A 645 -7.64 6.26 18.60
C GLN A 645 -8.93 6.13 19.41
N ALA A 646 -9.94 6.98 19.16
CA ALA A 646 -11.24 6.88 19.82
C ALA A 646 -12.02 5.62 19.42
N GLU A 647 -12.00 5.27 18.11
CA GLU A 647 -12.56 4.02 17.63
C GLU A 647 -11.76 2.82 18.16
N HIS A 648 -10.43 2.92 18.20
CA HIS A 648 -9.57 1.88 18.73
C HIS A 648 -9.87 1.57 20.20
N LEU A 649 -10.12 2.62 21.00
CA LEU A 649 -10.59 2.47 22.39
C LEU A 649 -12.00 1.84 22.45
N ALA A 650 -12.92 2.24 21.57
CA ALA A 650 -14.26 1.66 21.53
C ALA A 650 -14.20 0.14 21.25
N LEU A 651 -13.35 -0.31 20.31
CA LEU A 651 -13.10 -1.74 20.06
C LEU A 651 -12.54 -2.45 21.29
N ALA A 652 -11.59 -1.80 21.97
CA ALA A 652 -11.00 -2.39 23.18
C ALA A 652 -12.01 -2.54 24.31
N VAL A 653 -12.93 -1.60 24.47
CA VAL A 653 -14.01 -1.67 25.45
C VAL A 653 -15.06 -2.71 25.04
N GLU A 654 -15.42 -2.78 23.75
CA GLU A 654 -16.35 -3.78 23.21
C GLU A 654 -15.85 -5.21 23.47
N ALA A 655 -14.57 -5.45 23.26
CA ALA A 655 -13.98 -6.76 23.54
C ALA A 655 -13.89 -7.07 25.04
N ALA A 656 -13.56 -6.07 25.85
CA ALA A 656 -13.29 -6.22 27.28
C ALA A 656 -14.55 -6.47 28.12
N THR A 657 -15.68 -5.84 27.78
CA THR A 657 -16.90 -5.83 28.60
C THR A 657 -18.16 -5.73 27.75
N PRO A 658 -19.33 -6.18 28.25
CA PRO A 658 -20.59 -5.77 27.63
C PRO A 658 -20.74 -4.26 27.70
N VAL A 659 -20.78 -3.61 26.54
CA VAL A 659 -20.94 -2.16 26.40
C VAL A 659 -22.19 -1.83 25.58
N THR A 660 -22.92 -0.79 25.94
CA THR A 660 -23.98 -0.22 25.12
C THR A 660 -23.51 1.10 24.53
N PHE A 661 -23.34 1.15 23.20
CA PHE A 661 -23.04 2.39 22.48
C PHE A 661 -24.30 3.20 22.27
N VAL A 662 -24.26 4.50 22.59
CA VAL A 662 -25.38 5.46 22.46
C VAL A 662 -24.89 6.67 21.68
N GLY A 663 -25.63 7.08 20.67
CA GLY A 663 -25.29 8.25 19.85
C GLY A 663 -25.52 8.04 18.38
N THR A 664 -24.60 8.51 17.55
CA THR A 664 -24.55 8.30 16.09
C THR A 664 -23.31 7.44 15.73
N PRO A 665 -23.27 6.86 14.52
CA PRO A 665 -22.09 6.08 14.09
C PRO A 665 -20.80 6.90 14.17
N SER A 666 -19.69 6.23 14.46
CA SER A 666 -18.36 6.85 14.48
C SER A 666 -17.85 7.18 13.07
N ALA A 667 -16.68 7.77 12.95
CA ALA A 667 -16.11 8.24 11.68
C ALA A 667 -15.76 7.15 10.67
N GLY A 668 -15.58 5.90 11.09
CA GLY A 668 -15.21 4.78 10.22
C GLY A 668 -13.81 4.89 9.63
N ALA A 669 -12.86 5.42 10.41
CA ALA A 669 -11.46 5.55 10.03
C ALA A 669 -10.54 5.29 11.22
N ASN A 670 -9.92 4.13 11.23
CA ASN A 670 -8.93 3.75 12.22
C ASN A 670 -7.67 3.19 11.51
N GLY A 671 -6.53 3.31 12.15
CA GLY A 671 -5.24 2.88 11.64
C GLY A 671 -4.20 4.00 11.76
N ASP A 672 -2.92 3.63 11.68
CA ASP A 672 -1.83 4.58 11.76
C ASP A 672 -1.87 5.58 10.61
N LEU A 673 -1.64 6.84 10.93
CA LEU A 673 -1.48 7.89 9.93
C LEU A 673 -0.13 7.72 9.22
N ARG A 674 -0.17 7.61 7.89
CA ARG A 674 0.99 7.55 7.01
C ARG A 674 1.05 8.77 6.12
N GLU A 675 2.25 9.06 5.65
CA GLU A 675 2.52 10.22 4.82
C GLU A 675 3.33 9.84 3.58
N VAL A 676 2.98 10.45 2.45
CA VAL A 676 3.81 10.49 1.25
C VAL A 676 4.12 11.94 0.91
N VAL A 677 5.41 12.21 0.62
CA VAL A 677 5.88 13.53 0.18
C VAL A 677 6.06 13.51 -1.34
N LEU A 678 5.45 14.48 -1.99
CA LEU A 678 5.40 14.61 -3.45
C LEU A 678 6.22 15.82 -3.91
N PRO A 679 6.72 15.84 -5.18
CA PRO A 679 7.29 17.04 -5.78
C PRO A 679 6.48 18.29 -5.46
N GLY A 680 7.15 19.42 -5.22
CA GLY A 680 6.50 20.64 -4.74
C GLY A 680 6.35 20.72 -3.22
N ASN A 681 6.93 19.78 -2.50
CA ASN A 681 6.77 19.62 -1.04
C ASN A 681 5.28 19.55 -0.65
N VAL A 682 4.52 18.75 -1.41
CA VAL A 682 3.12 18.45 -1.12
C VAL A 682 3.06 17.17 -0.31
N HIS A 683 2.43 17.25 0.84
CA HIS A 683 2.25 16.15 1.79
C HIS A 683 0.84 15.58 1.63
N VAL A 684 0.74 14.26 1.55
CA VAL A 684 -0.56 13.57 1.54
C VAL A 684 -0.55 12.50 2.63
N TRP A 685 -1.50 12.60 3.56
CA TRP A 685 -1.70 11.64 4.64
C TRP A 685 -2.80 10.65 4.27
N TYR A 686 -2.73 9.44 4.83
CA TYR A 686 -3.71 8.36 4.63
C TYR A 686 -3.63 7.33 5.75
N SER A 687 -4.65 6.48 5.90
CA SER A 687 -4.62 5.33 6.81
C SER A 687 -3.64 4.26 6.30
N GLY A 688 -2.63 3.94 7.08
CA GLY A 688 -1.61 2.93 6.74
C GLY A 688 -1.94 1.51 7.20
N LEU A 689 -2.95 1.33 8.04
CA LEU A 689 -3.45 0.06 8.52
C LEU A 689 -4.95 -0.05 8.28
N GLU A 690 -5.43 -1.26 8.00
CA GLU A 690 -6.85 -1.62 8.10
C GLU A 690 -7.07 -2.27 9.47
N VAL A 691 -7.92 -1.68 10.28
CA VAL A 691 -8.26 -2.20 11.61
C VAL A 691 -9.65 -2.83 11.57
N ARG A 692 -9.77 -4.06 12.06
CA ARG A 692 -11.03 -4.79 12.19
C ARG A 692 -11.32 -5.12 13.63
N HIS A 693 -12.59 -5.31 13.97
CA HIS A 693 -13.01 -5.84 15.25
C HIS A 693 -12.35 -7.21 15.52
N ALA A 694 -12.29 -7.62 16.78
CA ALA A 694 -11.75 -8.92 17.18
C ALA A 694 -12.43 -10.12 16.50
N ASP A 695 -13.70 -9.97 16.14
CA ASP A 695 -14.50 -10.98 15.42
C ASP A 695 -14.39 -10.89 13.88
N GLY A 696 -13.53 -10.01 13.37
CA GLY A 696 -13.27 -9.81 11.94
C GLY A 696 -14.23 -8.87 11.22
N ARG A 697 -15.23 -8.28 11.91
CA ARG A 697 -16.12 -7.26 11.31
C ARG A 697 -15.33 -6.06 10.82
N GLU A 698 -15.78 -5.49 9.69
CA GLU A 698 -15.21 -4.29 9.08
C GLU A 698 -15.48 -3.06 9.95
N LEU A 699 -14.45 -2.24 10.16
CA LEU A 699 -14.56 -0.93 10.80
C LEU A 699 -14.43 0.21 9.77
N GLN A 700 -13.50 0.06 8.79
CA GLN A 700 -13.26 1.10 7.80
C GLN A 700 -14.52 1.38 6.98
N ARG A 701 -14.89 2.66 6.85
CA ARG A 701 -16.11 3.16 6.18
C ARG A 701 -17.44 2.75 6.85
N VAL A 702 -17.41 1.97 7.92
CA VAL A 702 -18.58 1.53 8.69
C VAL A 702 -18.66 2.26 10.03
N GLY A 703 -17.53 2.30 10.73
CA GLY A 703 -17.44 2.82 12.10
C GLY A 703 -18.07 1.92 13.15
N VAL A 704 -17.91 2.32 14.41
CA VAL A 704 -18.61 1.72 15.54
C VAL A 704 -20.07 2.15 15.48
N GLN A 705 -20.97 1.18 15.47
CA GLN A 705 -22.41 1.43 15.37
C GLN A 705 -23.07 1.59 16.74
N PRO A 706 -23.94 2.58 16.96
CA PRO A 706 -24.67 2.71 18.22
C PRO A 706 -25.73 1.61 18.36
N HIS A 707 -25.85 1.06 19.55
CA HIS A 707 -26.97 0.20 19.92
C HIS A 707 -28.26 1.00 20.15
N ILE A 708 -28.11 2.24 20.57
CA ILE A 708 -29.20 3.19 20.80
C ILE A 708 -28.90 4.47 20.02
N LEU A 709 -29.68 4.71 18.97
CA LEU A 709 -29.54 5.93 18.18
C LEU A 709 -30.03 7.14 18.99
N ALA A 710 -29.20 8.16 19.08
CA ALA A 710 -29.52 9.44 19.71
C ALA A 710 -28.66 10.54 19.06
N ALA A 711 -29.29 11.67 18.76
CA ALA A 711 -28.64 12.83 18.16
C ALA A 711 -29.19 14.11 18.78
N PRO A 712 -28.42 15.21 18.80
CA PRO A 712 -28.93 16.50 19.24
C PRO A 712 -30.07 17.00 18.33
N THR A 713 -31.08 17.65 18.94
CA THR A 713 -32.11 18.35 18.21
C THR A 713 -31.93 19.87 18.36
N VAL A 714 -32.51 20.67 17.45
CA VAL A 714 -32.48 22.13 17.57
C VAL A 714 -33.14 22.61 18.88
N ALA A 715 -34.21 21.94 19.30
CA ALA A 715 -34.87 22.21 20.59
C ALA A 715 -33.96 21.88 21.78
N GLY A 716 -33.26 20.77 21.73
CA GLY A 716 -32.29 20.39 22.76
C GLY A 716 -31.14 21.39 22.85
N LEU A 717 -30.56 21.79 21.72
CA LEU A 717 -29.49 22.79 21.67
C LEU A 717 -29.93 24.11 22.31
N ARG A 718 -31.13 24.61 21.96
CA ARG A 718 -31.70 25.85 22.51
C ARG A 718 -31.99 25.77 24.02
N ALA A 719 -32.34 24.59 24.49
CA ALA A 719 -32.58 24.33 25.91
C ALA A 719 -31.30 24.04 26.72
N GLY A 720 -30.13 24.00 26.06
CA GLY A 720 -28.86 23.64 26.69
C GLY A 720 -28.84 22.20 27.18
N ARG A 721 -29.58 21.29 26.52
CA ARG A 721 -29.68 19.86 26.90
C ARG A 721 -28.72 19.00 26.08
N ASP A 722 -28.11 18.03 26.73
CA ASP A 722 -27.37 16.94 26.09
C ASP A 722 -28.30 15.72 25.94
N GLU A 723 -29.03 15.67 24.84
CA GLU A 723 -30.06 14.64 24.59
C GLU A 723 -29.43 13.24 24.43
N VAL A 724 -28.17 13.14 23.99
CA VAL A 724 -27.45 11.87 23.90
C VAL A 724 -27.13 11.33 25.30
N LEU A 725 -26.61 12.19 26.18
CA LEU A 725 -26.37 11.84 27.59
C LEU A 725 -27.66 11.53 28.32
N GLU A 726 -28.71 12.32 28.11
CA GLU A 726 -30.04 12.08 28.69
C GLU A 726 -30.60 10.71 28.29
N ARG A 727 -30.42 10.34 26.99
CA ARG A 727 -30.87 9.03 26.49
C ARG A 727 -30.10 7.87 27.13
N ALA A 728 -28.79 8.03 27.32
CA ALA A 728 -27.98 7.06 28.04
C ALA A 728 -28.43 6.89 29.51
N ARG A 729 -28.69 8.00 30.21
CA ARG A 729 -29.21 7.97 31.56
C ARG A 729 -30.61 7.33 31.63
N GLN A 730 -31.49 7.62 30.68
CA GLN A 730 -32.79 6.99 30.56
C GLN A 730 -32.71 5.49 30.42
N PHE A 731 -31.81 5.00 29.55
CA PHE A 731 -31.54 3.59 29.34
C PHE A 731 -31.12 2.91 30.65
N LEU A 732 -30.20 3.52 31.42
CA LEU A 732 -29.74 2.99 32.70
C LEU A 732 -30.79 2.98 33.79
N ARG A 733 -31.84 3.84 33.71
CA ARG A 733 -32.99 3.83 34.64
C ARG A 733 -33.99 2.72 34.30
N GLN A 734 -34.27 2.51 33.00
CA GLN A 734 -35.24 1.49 32.55
C GLN A 734 -34.81 0.05 32.84
N ASP A 735 -33.51 -0.18 32.94
CA ASP A 735 -32.93 -1.51 33.21
C ASP A 735 -32.94 -1.90 34.70
N GLN A 736 -33.58 -1.10 35.54
CA GLN A 736 -33.75 -1.36 37.01
C GLN A 736 -35.10 -2.01 37.36
N GLY A 737 -36.00 -2.17 36.40
CA GLY A 737 -37.28 -2.84 36.52
C GLY A 737 -37.24 -4.22 35.92
#